data_11a2c0471cb2b7b0eadbac50fa9b9b93
#
_entry.id   11a2c0471cb2b7b0eadbac50fa9b9b93
#
_cell.length_a   1.000
_cell.length_b   1.000
_cell.length_c   1.000
_cell.angle_alpha   90.00
_cell.angle_beta   90.00
_cell.angle_gamma   90.00
#
_symmetry.space_group_name_H-M   'P 1'
#
loop_
_entity.id
_entity.type
_entity.pdbx_description
1 polymer ?
#
loop_
_entity_poly.entity_id
_entity_poly.type
_entity_poly.pdbx_seq_one_letter_code
_entity_poly.pdbx_strand_id
1 'polypeptide(L)'
;MSKKVKRKLAKGIGSALLGAAIATADATEHPLDPLSFDEHWDVLQILYDAGKVDPDTKFSGIHLYEPDKADVLAWTPGSPRPRQAKAVVRNGGEAFEAVIDLERRRLESYEKLEGVQPYFTSGEDRKVLDKMLEHPDFVAAIKRRGYEDTTFLRCSIGPPGYFGTDEQRGRRIGHGSCRDVRGVRNGWVRGLAGLDVVVDMTNQEVIRVVDEGIVPMPKTKADFDRTSTPPPREVPSPILVSQPGGPGFEVDGHWISWQNWRFHLRADQRVGPVLSMVTYKDGNDVRSVLYQASLSEIFVPYSDPSFHWYHRNFLDAGEFAAPGLMKPLVAGADCPVHAKYFSALISNESGHPQTRPNIYCVFERETGDPAWRHLSDELDIALKRDLVVRSVAVIGNYDYIFDWVFQQDGSIHVGVGATGIVEAKTVEARDARAGSKDDEYGRFVDEHIVGVNHDHYFAFRLDLDVDGTRNDFVVDRLVTEILPPESPRRSVWKREAWQPRTELEARLNMHHDHPGLWRFLSTTRTTRLGYPTSYQIRPGMTAGVLLSEDDYPRRRAGFIEYHLWVTPYDRDELYAAGDYPTLSEPGMGLPAWTKANRDIVGKDIVAWYTVGMHHLVRAEDWPVMPVLWHWFEIRPFDYFDGNPALDLPRPH
;
A
#
# COMPACT_ATOMS: atom_id res chain seq x y z
N MET A 1 -26.74 20.28 -11.39
CA MET A 1 -26.43 21.49 -12.20
C MET A 1 -27.28 21.49 -13.48
N SER A 2 -27.99 22.59 -13.76
CA SER A 2 -28.78 22.68 -14.99
C SER A 2 -27.87 22.54 -16.23
N LYS A 3 -28.42 22.05 -17.36
CA LYS A 3 -27.70 21.96 -18.65
C LYS A 3 -26.94 23.24 -19.05
N LYS A 4 -27.32 24.40 -18.51
CA LYS A 4 -26.64 25.70 -18.72
C LYS A 4 -25.31 25.82 -17.96
N VAL A 5 -25.17 25.21 -16.79
CA VAL A 5 -23.92 25.22 -16.00
C VAL A 5 -22.92 24.21 -16.58
N LYS A 6 -23.37 23.03 -17.00
CA LYS A 6 -22.54 22.07 -17.75
C LYS A 6 -21.94 22.69 -19.03
N ARG A 7 -22.66 23.60 -19.72
CA ARG A 7 -22.18 24.30 -20.93
C ARG A 7 -21.19 25.46 -20.67
N LYS A 8 -21.21 26.09 -19.49
CA LYS A 8 -20.27 27.17 -19.16
C LYS A 8 -18.91 26.63 -18.70
N LEU A 9 -18.88 25.51 -18.01
CA LEU A 9 -17.64 24.82 -17.61
C LEU A 9 -16.92 24.17 -18.79
N ALA A 10 -17.66 23.70 -19.81
CA ALA A 10 -17.09 23.08 -21.02
C ALA A 10 -16.47 24.07 -22.03
N LYS A 11 -16.61 25.38 -21.85
CA LYS A 11 -16.08 26.40 -22.79
C LYS A 11 -14.69 26.93 -22.45
N GLY A 12 -14.05 26.47 -21.37
CA GLY A 12 -12.74 26.93 -20.91
C GLY A 12 -11.53 26.06 -21.32
N ILE A 13 -11.73 24.97 -22.04
CA ILE A 13 -10.61 24.09 -22.44
C ILE A 13 -10.66 23.88 -23.95
N GLY A 14 -9.91 24.72 -24.67
CA GLY A 14 -9.66 24.59 -26.10
C GLY A 14 -8.47 23.70 -26.38
N SER A 15 -8.71 22.66 -27.16
CA SER A 15 -7.85 22.01 -28.15
C SER A 15 -6.45 21.54 -27.73
N ALA A 16 -6.36 20.26 -27.34
CA ALA A 16 -5.30 19.33 -27.78
C ALA A 16 -5.77 17.90 -27.49
N LEU A 17 -6.58 17.31 -28.37
CA LEU A 17 -6.93 15.90 -28.32
C LEU A 17 -6.30 15.19 -29.51
N LEU A 18 -5.17 14.53 -29.28
CA LEU A 18 -4.77 13.36 -30.08
C LEU A 18 -5.43 12.13 -29.46
N GLY A 19 -6.07 11.34 -30.34
CA GLY A 19 -6.97 10.27 -30.00
C GLY A 19 -6.40 9.19 -29.10
N ALA A 20 -6.85 9.20 -27.86
CA ALA A 20 -7.02 7.99 -27.10
C ALA A 20 -8.52 7.65 -27.18
N ALA A 21 -8.85 6.45 -27.62
CA ALA A 21 -10.21 5.94 -27.56
C ALA A 21 -10.70 6.07 -26.12
N ILE A 22 -11.65 6.98 -25.89
CA ILE A 22 -12.40 7.04 -24.64
C ILE A 22 -13.21 5.75 -24.65
N ALA A 23 -12.77 4.75 -23.87
CA ALA A 23 -13.64 3.66 -23.51
C ALA A 23 -14.90 4.32 -22.92
N THR A 24 -16.03 4.04 -23.50
CA THR A 24 -17.33 4.38 -22.95
C THR A 24 -17.30 3.93 -21.48
N ALA A 25 -17.64 4.83 -20.57
CA ALA A 25 -17.81 4.45 -19.17
C ALA A 25 -18.93 3.42 -19.16
N ASP A 26 -18.56 2.13 -19.07
CA ASP A 26 -19.50 1.05 -18.91
C ASP A 26 -20.27 1.31 -17.61
N ALA A 27 -21.57 1.13 -17.68
CA ALA A 27 -22.41 1.23 -16.49
C ALA A 27 -21.88 0.24 -15.46
N THR A 28 -21.64 0.71 -14.25
CA THR A 28 -21.22 -0.14 -13.14
C THR A 28 -22.23 -1.27 -12.98
N GLU A 29 -21.81 -2.52 -13.14
CA GLU A 29 -22.72 -3.68 -13.14
C GLU A 29 -22.71 -4.43 -11.83
N HIS A 30 -21.59 -4.38 -11.09
CA HIS A 30 -21.41 -5.11 -9.84
C HIS A 30 -21.39 -4.15 -8.62
N PRO A 31 -21.90 -4.56 -7.43
CA PRO A 31 -21.86 -3.71 -6.23
C PRO A 31 -20.48 -3.21 -5.82
N LEU A 32 -19.42 -3.99 -6.10
CA LEU A 32 -18.03 -3.65 -5.80
C LEU A 32 -17.30 -2.87 -6.91
N ASP A 33 -17.96 -2.55 -8.02
CA ASP A 33 -17.34 -1.71 -9.05
C ASP A 33 -16.99 -0.33 -8.47
N PRO A 34 -15.86 0.29 -8.86
CA PRO A 34 -15.52 1.62 -8.39
C PRO A 34 -16.61 2.63 -8.74
N LEU A 35 -16.62 3.76 -8.07
CA LEU A 35 -17.54 4.84 -8.42
C LEU A 35 -17.30 5.31 -9.84
N SER A 36 -18.35 5.43 -10.63
CA SER A 36 -18.30 5.96 -11.99
C SER A 36 -18.09 7.48 -12.00
N PHE A 37 -17.77 8.02 -13.17
CA PHE A 37 -17.62 9.46 -13.36
C PHE A 37 -18.89 10.23 -12.97
N ASP A 38 -20.06 9.72 -13.33
CA ASP A 38 -21.34 10.34 -13.00
C ASP A 38 -21.68 10.21 -11.51
N GLU A 39 -21.35 9.07 -10.86
CA GLU A 39 -21.55 8.89 -9.42
C GLU A 39 -20.70 9.87 -8.61
N HIS A 40 -19.47 10.18 -9.01
CA HIS A 40 -18.67 11.24 -8.34
C HIS A 40 -19.36 12.61 -8.42
N TRP A 41 -19.92 12.95 -9.59
CA TRP A 41 -20.66 14.21 -9.73
C TRP A 41 -21.96 14.20 -8.95
N ASP A 42 -22.64 13.06 -8.83
CA ASP A 42 -23.85 12.91 -8.01
C ASP A 42 -23.53 13.13 -6.53
N VAL A 43 -22.42 12.60 -6.02
CA VAL A 43 -21.93 12.89 -4.65
C VAL A 43 -21.80 14.40 -4.42
N LEU A 44 -21.10 15.10 -5.31
CA LEU A 44 -20.90 16.55 -5.20
C LEU A 44 -22.22 17.32 -5.26
N GLN A 45 -23.13 16.93 -6.15
CA GLN A 45 -24.43 17.59 -6.28
C GLN A 45 -25.29 17.39 -5.03
N ILE A 46 -25.32 16.16 -4.46
CA ILE A 46 -26.09 15.85 -3.25
C ILE A 46 -25.55 16.64 -2.04
N LEU A 47 -24.23 16.70 -1.88
CA LEU A 47 -23.60 17.48 -0.82
C LEU A 47 -23.86 19.00 -0.97
N TYR A 48 -23.82 19.50 -2.20
CA TYR A 48 -24.12 20.91 -2.51
C TYR A 48 -25.59 21.24 -2.20
N ASP A 49 -26.52 20.41 -2.65
CA ASP A 49 -27.96 20.59 -2.41
C ASP A 49 -28.33 20.51 -0.91
N ALA A 50 -27.57 19.71 -0.15
CA ALA A 50 -27.67 19.62 1.31
C ALA A 50 -26.99 20.81 2.04
N GLY A 51 -26.34 21.74 1.34
CA GLY A 51 -25.65 22.89 1.92
C GLY A 51 -24.42 22.51 2.76
N LYS A 52 -23.76 21.37 2.44
CA LYS A 52 -22.60 20.86 3.17
C LYS A 52 -21.27 21.21 2.54
N VAL A 53 -21.27 21.65 1.29
CA VAL A 53 -20.07 22.02 0.53
C VAL A 53 -20.28 23.32 -0.23
N ASP A 54 -19.19 24.04 -0.41
CA ASP A 54 -19.08 25.29 -1.15
C ASP A 54 -17.82 25.27 -2.04
N PRO A 55 -17.52 26.34 -2.81
CA PRO A 55 -16.32 26.35 -3.67
C PRO A 55 -14.97 26.27 -2.95
N ASP A 56 -14.91 26.61 -1.66
CA ASP A 56 -13.69 26.56 -0.85
C ASP A 56 -13.50 25.23 -0.13
N THR A 57 -14.53 24.41 -0.11
CA THR A 57 -14.53 23.08 0.51
C THR A 57 -13.50 22.17 -0.17
N LYS A 58 -12.73 21.43 0.62
CA LYS A 58 -11.72 20.48 0.17
C LYS A 58 -12.16 19.05 0.46
N PHE A 59 -11.78 18.13 -0.43
CA PHE A 59 -12.03 16.71 -0.30
C PHE A 59 -10.70 15.98 -0.10
N SER A 60 -10.63 15.17 0.94
CA SER A 60 -9.52 14.23 1.10
C SER A 60 -9.79 12.93 0.33
N GLY A 61 -11.03 12.63 -0.03
CA GLY A 61 -11.37 11.51 -0.91
C GLY A 61 -12.88 11.35 -1.07
N ILE A 62 -13.23 10.68 -2.16
CA ILE A 62 -14.58 10.15 -2.41
C ILE A 62 -14.40 8.69 -2.80
N HIS A 63 -14.92 7.77 -1.99
CA HIS A 63 -14.71 6.34 -2.11
C HIS A 63 -16.03 5.61 -2.29
N LEU A 64 -16.00 4.44 -2.90
CA LEU A 64 -17.10 3.50 -2.79
C LEU A 64 -17.24 3.12 -1.31
N TYR A 65 -18.42 3.30 -0.73
CA TYR A 65 -18.77 2.71 0.55
C TYR A 65 -19.41 1.36 0.26
N GLU A 66 -18.62 0.30 0.45
CA GLU A 66 -19.01 -1.04 0.03
C GLU A 66 -20.30 -1.48 0.73
N PRO A 67 -21.22 -2.19 0.04
CA PRO A 67 -22.38 -2.81 0.68
C PRO A 67 -21.96 -3.87 1.71
N ASP A 68 -22.89 -4.31 2.53
CA ASP A 68 -22.65 -5.43 3.43
C ASP A 68 -22.25 -6.68 2.65
N LYS A 69 -21.25 -7.40 3.14
CA LYS A 69 -20.70 -8.61 2.49
C LYS A 69 -21.77 -9.62 2.11
N ALA A 70 -22.76 -9.80 2.99
CA ALA A 70 -23.88 -10.70 2.71
C ALA A 70 -24.71 -10.27 1.49
N ASP A 71 -24.93 -8.96 1.31
CA ASP A 71 -25.63 -8.43 0.15
C ASP A 71 -24.82 -8.59 -1.14
N VAL A 72 -23.52 -8.40 -1.06
CA VAL A 72 -22.59 -8.61 -2.19
C VAL A 72 -22.59 -10.07 -2.61
N LEU A 73 -22.48 -11.01 -1.65
CA LEU A 73 -22.46 -12.45 -1.94
C LEU A 73 -23.81 -12.97 -2.46
N ALA A 74 -24.92 -12.36 -2.06
CA ALA A 74 -26.26 -12.72 -2.53
C ALA A 74 -26.62 -12.05 -3.86
N TRP A 75 -25.85 -11.06 -4.30
CA TRP A 75 -26.19 -10.28 -5.48
C TRP A 75 -26.05 -11.12 -6.76
N THR A 76 -26.97 -10.90 -7.70
CA THR A 76 -26.95 -11.52 -9.02
C THR A 76 -27.17 -10.46 -10.12
N PRO A 77 -26.61 -10.64 -11.32
CA PRO A 77 -26.80 -9.70 -12.42
C PRO A 77 -28.27 -9.36 -12.67
N GLY A 78 -28.58 -8.06 -12.76
CA GLY A 78 -29.94 -7.55 -12.91
C GLY A 78 -30.73 -7.33 -11.62
N SER A 79 -30.20 -7.73 -10.46
CA SER A 79 -30.78 -7.37 -9.16
C SER A 79 -30.49 -5.90 -8.81
N PRO A 80 -31.35 -5.23 -8.00
CA PRO A 80 -31.02 -3.95 -7.39
C PRO A 80 -29.67 -4.06 -6.67
N ARG A 81 -28.84 -3.03 -6.78
CA ARG A 81 -27.55 -2.99 -6.09
C ARG A 81 -27.49 -1.79 -5.16
N PRO A 82 -27.20 -1.99 -3.88
CA PRO A 82 -26.94 -0.87 -3.01
C PRO A 82 -25.69 -0.12 -3.48
N ARG A 83 -25.83 1.20 -3.69
CA ARG A 83 -24.71 2.07 -4.11
C ARG A 83 -24.60 3.23 -3.16
N GLN A 84 -23.53 3.22 -2.37
CA GLN A 84 -23.21 4.29 -1.44
C GLN A 84 -21.81 4.82 -1.69
N ALA A 85 -21.62 6.08 -1.39
CA ALA A 85 -20.29 6.71 -1.40
C ALA A 85 -19.98 7.28 -0.01
N LYS A 86 -18.71 7.19 0.37
CA LYS A 86 -18.15 7.86 1.54
C LYS A 86 -17.27 9.02 1.05
N ALA A 87 -17.56 10.23 1.50
CA ALA A 87 -16.78 11.41 1.19
C ALA A 87 -16.15 11.99 2.45
N VAL A 88 -14.85 12.27 2.40
CA VAL A 88 -14.14 12.95 3.49
C VAL A 88 -13.93 14.40 3.09
N VAL A 89 -14.59 15.29 3.84
CA VAL A 89 -14.73 16.71 3.52
C VAL A 89 -13.99 17.55 4.56
N ARG A 90 -13.25 18.58 4.10
CA ARG A 90 -12.63 19.57 4.97
C ARG A 90 -13.19 20.95 4.66
N ASN A 91 -13.66 21.62 5.70
CA ASN A 91 -14.24 22.96 5.60
C ASN A 91 -13.76 23.82 6.79
N GLY A 92 -13.06 24.91 6.52
CA GLY A 92 -12.64 25.88 7.53
C GLY A 92 -11.77 25.30 8.68
N GLY A 93 -11.01 24.23 8.43
CA GLY A 93 -10.17 23.58 9.45
C GLY A 93 -10.86 22.42 10.19
N GLU A 94 -12.14 22.20 9.96
CA GLU A 94 -12.89 21.05 10.43
C GLU A 94 -12.96 19.96 9.35
N ALA A 95 -12.99 18.70 9.76
CA ALA A 95 -13.16 17.57 8.88
C ALA A 95 -14.49 16.86 9.16
N PHE A 96 -15.10 16.33 8.11
CA PHE A 96 -16.38 15.64 8.19
C PHE A 96 -16.34 14.37 7.33
N GLU A 97 -17.03 13.35 7.79
CA GLU A 97 -17.34 12.17 7.00
C GLU A 97 -18.79 12.23 6.56
N ALA A 98 -19.05 12.01 5.29
CA ALA A 98 -20.38 11.97 4.70
C ALA A 98 -20.64 10.62 4.07
N VAL A 99 -21.78 10.01 4.33
CA VAL A 99 -22.28 8.83 3.64
C VAL A 99 -23.45 9.24 2.74
N ILE A 100 -23.36 8.87 1.48
CA ILE A 100 -24.30 9.28 0.42
C ILE A 100 -24.93 8.03 -0.21
N ASP A 101 -26.24 7.93 -0.18
CA ASP A 101 -27.02 6.95 -0.94
C ASP A 101 -27.19 7.47 -2.38
N LEU A 102 -26.52 6.82 -3.32
CA LEU A 102 -26.53 7.22 -4.73
C LEU A 102 -27.81 6.78 -5.45
N GLU A 103 -28.45 5.68 -5.03
CA GLU A 103 -29.72 5.25 -5.61
C GLU A 103 -30.86 6.21 -5.24
N ARG A 104 -30.97 6.53 -3.93
CA ARG A 104 -32.00 7.45 -3.44
C ARG A 104 -31.62 8.91 -3.60
N ARG A 105 -30.39 9.18 -4.03
CA ARG A 105 -29.81 10.52 -4.25
C ARG A 105 -29.95 11.40 -3.01
N ARG A 106 -29.57 10.90 -1.84
CA ARG A 106 -29.68 11.63 -0.57
C ARG A 106 -28.43 11.47 0.30
N LEU A 107 -28.19 12.47 1.12
CA LEU A 107 -27.21 12.41 2.20
C LEU A 107 -27.79 11.58 3.35
N GLU A 108 -27.11 10.49 3.72
CA GLU A 108 -27.48 9.61 4.83
C GLU A 108 -26.94 10.13 6.16
N SER A 109 -25.65 10.49 6.20
CA SER A 109 -25.00 11.06 7.38
C SER A 109 -23.98 12.13 6.98
N TYR A 110 -23.74 13.05 7.91
CA TYR A 110 -22.67 14.05 7.79
C TYR A 110 -22.15 14.31 9.20
N GLU A 111 -21.07 13.65 9.56
CA GLU A 111 -20.56 13.62 10.92
C GLU A 111 -19.22 14.35 10.99
N LYS A 112 -19.05 15.17 12.04
CA LYS A 112 -17.80 15.85 12.31
C LYS A 112 -16.78 14.86 12.86
N LEU A 113 -15.59 14.89 12.30
CA LEU A 113 -14.44 14.12 12.77
C LEU A 113 -13.74 14.88 13.90
N GLU A 114 -13.84 14.37 15.13
CA GLU A 114 -13.30 15.04 16.30
C GLU A 114 -11.90 14.50 16.64
N GLY A 115 -10.94 15.42 16.79
CA GLY A 115 -9.57 15.10 17.23
C GLY A 115 -8.70 14.34 16.22
N VAL A 116 -9.16 14.20 14.98
CA VAL A 116 -8.44 13.51 13.91
C VAL A 116 -8.30 14.37 12.67
N GLN A 117 -7.33 14.02 11.81
CA GLN A 117 -7.09 14.69 10.54
C GLN A 117 -7.12 13.67 9.39
N PRO A 118 -7.80 13.98 8.29
CA PRO A 118 -7.73 13.17 7.10
C PRO A 118 -6.37 13.34 6.40
N TYR A 119 -6.05 12.42 5.48
CA TYR A 119 -4.78 12.43 4.77
C TYR A 119 -4.51 13.74 4.00
N PHE A 120 -3.24 14.04 3.76
CA PHE A 120 -2.79 15.19 2.99
C PHE A 120 -3.09 14.97 1.50
N THR A 121 -3.63 15.99 0.86
CA THR A 121 -3.94 15.95 -0.57
C THR A 121 -2.84 16.62 -1.39
N SER A 122 -2.63 16.15 -2.61
CA SER A 122 -1.63 16.74 -3.52
C SER A 122 -1.94 18.20 -3.82
N GLY A 123 -1.01 19.09 -3.48
CA GLY A 123 -1.12 20.54 -3.70
C GLY A 123 -1.77 21.33 -2.56
N GLU A 124 -2.14 20.65 -1.46
CA GLU A 124 -2.64 21.29 -0.26
C GLU A 124 -1.62 22.26 0.36
N ASP A 125 -0.35 21.92 0.23
CA ASP A 125 0.79 22.70 0.76
C ASP A 125 1.09 23.99 -0.03
N ARG A 126 0.56 24.13 -1.25
CA ARG A 126 0.99 25.18 -2.20
C ARG A 126 0.97 26.57 -1.62
N LYS A 127 -0.15 27.00 -1.02
CA LYS A 127 -0.30 28.36 -0.51
C LYS A 127 0.57 28.64 0.71
N VAL A 128 0.69 27.69 1.63
CA VAL A 128 1.53 27.85 2.82
C VAL A 128 3.00 27.75 2.44
N LEU A 129 3.34 26.98 1.41
CA LEU A 129 4.68 26.92 0.83
C LEU A 129 5.12 28.29 0.28
N ASP A 130 4.26 28.99 -0.45
CA ASP A 130 4.55 30.36 -0.93
C ASP A 130 4.86 31.28 0.25
N LYS A 131 4.03 31.25 1.32
CA LYS A 131 4.27 32.03 2.54
C LYS A 131 5.58 31.65 3.26
N MET A 132 5.92 30.35 3.28
CA MET A 132 7.18 29.87 3.83
C MET A 132 8.37 30.46 3.07
N LEU A 133 8.32 30.43 1.74
CA LEU A 133 9.40 30.96 0.87
C LEU A 133 9.58 32.46 0.97
N GLU A 134 8.54 33.20 1.34
CA GLU A 134 8.55 34.64 1.53
C GLU A 134 8.84 35.05 2.99
N HIS A 135 8.86 34.12 3.94
CA HIS A 135 9.02 34.43 5.37
C HIS A 135 10.39 35.04 5.65
N PRO A 136 10.47 36.19 6.37
CA PRO A 136 11.73 36.90 6.58
C PRO A 136 12.86 36.07 7.18
N ASP A 137 12.54 35.23 8.18
CA ASP A 137 13.54 34.39 8.84
C ASP A 137 14.02 33.25 7.91
N PHE A 138 13.14 32.69 7.06
CA PHE A 138 13.51 31.73 6.04
C PHE A 138 14.42 32.35 4.99
N VAL A 139 14.04 33.55 4.47
CA VAL A 139 14.84 34.30 3.51
C VAL A 139 16.21 34.66 4.10
N ALA A 140 16.28 35.06 5.37
CA ALA A 140 17.54 35.31 6.05
C ALA A 140 18.39 34.03 6.18
N ALA A 141 17.77 32.89 6.49
CA ALA A 141 18.45 31.60 6.65
C ALA A 141 19.05 31.08 5.32
N ILE A 142 18.31 31.20 4.19
CA ILE A 142 18.83 30.79 2.89
C ILE A 142 19.94 31.71 2.40
N LYS A 143 19.85 33.03 2.68
CA LYS A 143 20.93 33.99 2.36
C LYS A 143 22.22 33.67 3.10
N ARG A 144 22.14 33.31 4.38
CA ARG A 144 23.31 32.82 5.14
C ARG A 144 23.98 31.59 4.51
N ARG A 145 23.20 30.76 3.80
CA ARG A 145 23.66 29.59 3.05
C ARG A 145 24.11 29.88 1.62
N GLY A 146 24.15 31.18 1.23
CA GLY A 146 24.65 31.62 -0.08
C GLY A 146 23.61 31.57 -1.21
N TYR A 147 22.31 31.55 -0.87
CA TYR A 147 21.24 31.67 -1.87
C TYR A 147 20.72 33.10 -1.91
N GLU A 148 20.77 33.71 -3.08
CA GLU A 148 20.21 35.06 -3.29
C GLU A 148 18.67 35.05 -3.28
N ASP A 149 18.10 33.95 -3.80
CA ASP A 149 16.66 33.72 -3.89
C ASP A 149 16.34 32.19 -3.82
N THR A 150 15.09 31.82 -4.03
CA THR A 150 14.58 30.44 -3.96
C THR A 150 14.61 29.71 -5.30
N THR A 151 15.14 30.30 -6.39
CA THR A 151 15.06 29.76 -7.77
C THR A 151 15.58 28.32 -7.89
N PHE A 152 16.63 27.98 -7.14
CA PHE A 152 17.26 26.67 -7.17
C PHE A 152 16.81 25.76 -6.02
N LEU A 153 15.81 26.18 -5.25
CA LEU A 153 15.29 25.39 -4.16
C LEU A 153 14.01 24.64 -4.58
N ARG A 154 13.97 23.38 -4.21
CA ARG A 154 12.74 22.55 -4.23
C ARG A 154 12.34 22.30 -2.81
N CYS A 155 11.24 22.92 -2.40
CA CYS A 155 10.71 22.77 -1.06
C CYS A 155 9.39 21.99 -1.09
N SER A 156 9.12 21.28 -0.02
CA SER A 156 7.87 20.56 0.19
C SER A 156 7.50 20.61 1.67
N ILE A 157 6.22 20.49 1.95
CA ILE A 157 5.68 20.41 3.30
C ILE A 157 4.97 19.06 3.43
N GLY A 158 5.27 18.33 4.48
CA GLY A 158 4.66 17.03 4.78
C GLY A 158 4.24 16.90 6.24
N PRO A 159 3.44 15.89 6.58
CA PRO A 159 3.06 15.62 7.96
C PRO A 159 4.30 15.20 8.78
N PRO A 160 4.45 15.72 10.01
CA PRO A 160 5.62 15.42 10.84
C PRO A 160 5.46 14.18 11.72
N GLY A 161 4.49 13.31 11.51
CA GLY A 161 4.06 12.36 12.50
C GLY A 161 3.40 13.07 13.70
N TYR A 162 2.98 12.29 14.71
CA TYR A 162 2.33 12.85 15.90
C TYR A 162 3.10 12.49 17.17
N PHE A 163 3.40 13.49 18.00
CA PHE A 163 4.17 13.37 19.24
C PHE A 163 3.44 13.94 20.47
N GLY A 164 2.14 14.24 20.34
CA GLY A 164 1.30 14.71 21.43
C GLY A 164 1.67 16.09 21.98
N THR A 165 2.42 16.89 21.23
CA THR A 165 2.78 18.26 21.65
C THR A 165 1.58 19.20 21.60
N ASP A 166 1.57 20.25 22.42
CA ASP A 166 0.50 21.26 22.40
C ASP A 166 0.40 21.95 21.04
N GLU A 167 1.51 22.07 20.31
CA GLU A 167 1.55 22.61 18.95
C GLU A 167 0.78 21.74 17.94
N GLN A 168 0.80 20.41 18.12
CA GLN A 168 0.14 19.46 17.21
C GLN A 168 -1.33 19.19 17.57
N ARG A 169 -1.70 19.35 18.84
CA ARG A 169 -3.01 18.93 19.34
C ARG A 169 -4.16 19.68 18.66
N GLY A 170 -4.98 18.91 17.92
CA GLY A 170 -6.13 19.46 17.17
C GLY A 170 -5.77 20.38 15.98
N ARG A 171 -4.49 20.43 15.60
CA ARG A 171 -4.00 21.31 14.51
C ARG A 171 -3.45 20.47 13.35
N ARG A 172 -3.56 21.03 12.15
CA ARG A 172 -2.97 20.44 10.94
C ARG A 172 -1.59 21.04 10.70
N ILE A 173 -0.60 20.45 11.35
CA ILE A 173 0.79 20.91 11.29
C ILE A 173 1.52 20.26 10.12
N GLY A 174 2.41 21.02 9.47
CA GLY A 174 3.34 20.54 8.46
C GLY A 174 4.77 20.92 8.78
N HIS A 175 5.72 20.11 8.36
CA HIS A 175 7.15 20.42 8.35
C HIS A 175 7.60 20.68 6.92
N GLY A 176 8.22 21.82 6.71
CA GLY A 176 8.75 22.27 5.43
C GLY A 176 10.26 22.09 5.35
N SER A 177 10.71 21.35 4.35
CA SER A 177 12.12 21.16 4.04
C SER A 177 12.45 21.52 2.61
N CYS A 178 13.70 21.90 2.34
CA CYS A 178 14.15 22.33 1.01
C CYS A 178 15.39 21.55 0.57
N ARG A 179 15.55 21.44 -0.75
CA ARG A 179 16.68 20.79 -1.43
C ARG A 179 17.23 21.70 -2.51
N ASP A 180 18.56 21.73 -2.68
CA ASP A 180 19.22 22.44 -3.79
C ASP A 180 19.21 21.58 -5.04
N VAL A 181 18.51 22.02 -6.09
CA VAL A 181 18.43 21.32 -7.39
C VAL A 181 19.33 21.95 -8.45
N ARG A 182 20.28 22.79 -8.07
CA ARG A 182 21.18 23.53 -8.97
C ARG A 182 22.11 22.59 -9.71
N GLY A 183 21.84 22.37 -11.00
CA GLY A 183 22.63 21.54 -11.88
C GLY A 183 22.63 20.04 -11.54
N VAL A 184 21.59 19.56 -10.81
CA VAL A 184 21.39 18.15 -10.47
C VAL A 184 19.97 17.72 -10.83
N ARG A 185 19.79 16.47 -11.20
CA ARG A 185 18.51 15.80 -11.37
C ARG A 185 18.05 15.11 -10.08
N ASN A 186 18.99 14.49 -9.37
CA ASN A 186 18.73 13.87 -8.07
C ASN A 186 18.76 14.92 -6.94
N GLY A 187 17.69 15.69 -6.80
CA GLY A 187 17.58 16.67 -5.73
C GLY A 187 17.45 16.09 -4.32
N TRP A 188 17.12 14.81 -4.20
CA TRP A 188 16.94 14.15 -2.89
C TRP A 188 18.20 14.12 -2.03
N VAL A 189 19.37 14.15 -2.66
CA VAL A 189 20.67 14.03 -1.99
C VAL A 189 21.24 15.35 -1.48
N ARG A 190 20.58 16.47 -1.76
CA ARG A 190 21.08 17.83 -1.46
C ARG A 190 20.11 18.62 -0.58
N GLY A 191 19.69 17.99 0.52
CA GLY A 191 18.86 18.64 1.53
C GLY A 191 19.59 19.82 2.19
N LEU A 192 18.87 20.91 2.46
CA LEU A 192 19.38 22.03 3.27
C LEU A 192 19.36 21.61 4.75
N ALA A 193 20.39 20.88 5.17
CA ALA A 193 20.51 20.45 6.55
C ALA A 193 20.57 21.65 7.52
N GLY A 194 20.05 21.45 8.73
CA GLY A 194 20.00 22.50 9.75
C GLY A 194 18.94 23.59 9.49
N LEU A 195 18.03 23.40 8.52
CA LEU A 195 16.93 24.34 8.26
C LEU A 195 15.61 23.58 8.11
N ASP A 196 14.66 23.85 8.99
CA ASP A 196 13.31 23.31 8.96
C ASP A 196 12.28 24.41 9.25
N VAL A 197 11.06 24.26 8.74
CA VAL A 197 9.99 25.25 8.93
C VAL A 197 8.73 24.55 9.39
N VAL A 198 8.21 24.93 10.54
CA VAL A 198 6.94 24.44 11.05
C VAL A 198 5.82 25.36 10.62
N VAL A 199 4.78 24.81 10.04
CA VAL A 199 3.66 25.55 9.47
C VAL A 199 2.31 25.05 9.99
N ASP A 200 1.33 25.93 10.06
CA ASP A 200 -0.09 25.61 10.22
C ASP A 200 -0.75 25.54 8.85
N MET A 201 -1.10 24.33 8.42
CA MET A 201 -1.69 24.09 7.11
C MET A 201 -3.12 24.63 7.00
N THR A 202 -3.86 24.68 8.11
CA THR A 202 -5.23 25.21 8.15
C THR A 202 -5.24 26.72 8.00
N ASN A 203 -4.47 27.41 8.84
CA ASN A 203 -4.38 28.87 8.84
C ASN A 203 -3.43 29.40 7.77
N GLN A 204 -2.67 28.49 7.13
CA GLN A 204 -1.66 28.83 6.12
C GLN A 204 -0.65 29.82 6.66
N GLU A 205 -0.07 29.51 7.81
CA GLU A 205 0.88 30.37 8.53
C GLU A 205 2.17 29.64 8.85
N VAL A 206 3.29 30.39 8.81
CA VAL A 206 4.56 29.91 9.34
C VAL A 206 4.55 30.11 10.84
N ILE A 207 4.65 29.01 11.60
CA ILE A 207 4.71 29.06 13.06
C ILE A 207 6.11 29.43 13.52
N ARG A 208 7.12 28.80 12.92
CA ARG A 208 8.54 29.06 13.24
C ARG A 208 9.47 28.53 12.15
N VAL A 209 10.61 29.19 12.03
CA VAL A 209 11.76 28.76 11.24
C VAL A 209 12.84 28.30 12.21
N VAL A 210 13.33 27.09 12.07
CA VAL A 210 14.39 26.52 12.88
C VAL A 210 15.66 26.45 12.06
N ASP A 211 16.69 27.17 12.50
CA ASP A 211 17.99 27.24 11.84
C ASP A 211 19.10 26.88 12.84
N GLU A 212 19.56 25.64 12.81
CA GLU A 212 20.58 25.09 13.72
C GLU A 212 22.01 25.27 13.19
N GLY A 213 22.17 25.98 12.08
CA GLY A 213 23.48 26.26 11.51
C GLY A 213 23.61 25.83 10.04
N ILE A 214 24.80 26.02 9.52
CA ILE A 214 25.09 25.77 8.10
C ILE A 214 25.93 24.53 7.98
N VAL A 215 25.40 23.51 7.31
CA VAL A 215 26.15 22.34 6.87
C VAL A 215 26.56 22.55 5.41
N PRO A 216 27.83 22.29 5.04
CA PRO A 216 28.30 22.47 3.68
C PRO A 216 27.52 21.61 2.69
N MET A 217 27.09 22.20 1.56
CA MET A 217 26.38 21.48 0.51
C MET A 217 27.32 20.50 -0.19
N PRO A 218 26.95 19.22 -0.34
CA PRO A 218 27.74 18.22 -1.06
C PRO A 218 28.00 18.62 -2.51
N LYS A 219 29.17 18.31 -3.03
CA LYS A 219 29.55 18.61 -4.41
C LYS A 219 29.03 17.55 -5.40
N THR A 220 28.75 16.35 -4.91
CA THR A 220 28.24 15.26 -5.74
C THR A 220 26.88 15.62 -6.34
N LYS A 221 26.61 15.12 -7.53
CA LYS A 221 25.31 15.22 -8.18
C LYS A 221 24.44 14.00 -7.91
N ALA A 222 25.08 12.85 -7.73
CA ALA A 222 24.42 11.55 -7.56
C ALA A 222 23.29 11.30 -8.59
N ASP A 223 23.44 11.88 -9.78
CA ASP A 223 22.52 11.64 -10.88
C ASP A 223 22.74 10.23 -11.45
N PHE A 224 21.66 9.57 -11.84
CA PHE A 224 21.68 8.20 -12.37
C PHE A 224 21.02 8.07 -13.76
N ASP A 225 20.87 9.17 -14.46
CA ASP A 225 20.45 9.16 -15.86
C ASP A 225 21.59 8.65 -16.78
N ARG A 226 21.22 8.33 -18.02
CA ARG A 226 22.16 7.72 -19.00
C ARG A 226 23.43 8.53 -19.26
N THR A 227 23.43 9.83 -18.99
CA THR A 227 24.59 10.71 -19.22
C THR A 227 25.48 10.81 -17.99
N SER A 228 24.98 10.48 -16.82
CA SER A 228 25.65 10.58 -15.52
C SER A 228 26.21 9.25 -15.02
N THR A 229 25.69 8.14 -15.55
CA THR A 229 26.17 6.78 -15.21
C THR A 229 27.30 6.33 -16.14
N PRO A 230 28.13 5.34 -15.71
CA PRO A 230 29.10 4.71 -16.58
C PRO A 230 28.46 4.15 -17.86
N PRO A 231 29.21 3.98 -18.94
CA PRO A 231 28.71 3.34 -20.15
C PRO A 231 28.05 2.01 -19.81
N PRO A 232 26.89 1.69 -20.42
CA PRO A 232 26.23 0.41 -20.17
C PRO A 232 27.15 -0.76 -20.52
N ARG A 233 27.04 -1.85 -19.78
CA ARG A 233 27.70 -3.11 -20.14
C ARG A 233 27.24 -3.54 -21.53
N GLU A 234 27.98 -4.40 -22.18
CA GLU A 234 27.54 -5.04 -23.41
C GLU A 234 26.17 -5.69 -23.17
N VAL A 235 25.20 -5.31 -24.00
CA VAL A 235 23.83 -5.80 -23.85
C VAL A 235 23.78 -7.21 -24.41
N PRO A 236 23.40 -8.24 -23.64
CA PRO A 236 23.19 -9.58 -24.17
C PRO A 236 22.05 -9.59 -25.19
N SER A 237 22.00 -10.60 -26.04
CA SER A 237 20.89 -10.78 -26.98
C SER A 237 19.56 -10.73 -26.24
N PRO A 238 18.56 -10.00 -26.75
CA PRO A 238 17.28 -9.86 -26.08
C PRO A 238 16.52 -11.19 -26.01
N ILE A 239 15.89 -11.45 -24.89
CA ILE A 239 14.89 -12.52 -24.77
C ILE A 239 13.56 -11.93 -25.21
N LEU A 240 12.99 -12.47 -26.28
CA LEU A 240 11.71 -12.05 -26.80
C LEU A 240 10.62 -12.98 -26.25
N VAL A 241 9.70 -12.41 -25.46
CA VAL A 241 8.50 -13.10 -25.01
C VAL A 241 7.32 -12.63 -25.86
N SER A 242 6.63 -13.56 -26.50
CA SER A 242 5.46 -13.25 -27.32
C SER A 242 4.31 -14.21 -27.02
N GLN A 243 3.09 -13.70 -27.09
CA GLN A 243 1.87 -14.49 -27.02
C GLN A 243 1.08 -14.30 -28.33
N PRO A 244 1.39 -15.08 -29.39
CA PRO A 244 0.78 -14.88 -30.71
C PRO A 244 -0.73 -15.05 -30.72
N GLY A 245 -1.28 -15.84 -29.80
CA GLY A 245 -2.72 -16.04 -29.61
C GLY A 245 -3.40 -14.99 -28.72
N GLY A 246 -2.65 -13.98 -28.29
CA GLY A 246 -3.12 -13.00 -27.29
C GLY A 246 -2.95 -13.50 -25.85
N PRO A 247 -3.39 -12.71 -24.85
CA PRO A 247 -3.30 -13.09 -23.43
C PRO A 247 -4.18 -14.30 -23.14
N GLY A 248 -3.70 -15.17 -22.22
CA GLY A 248 -4.44 -16.33 -21.74
C GLY A 248 -5.47 -16.01 -20.64
N PHE A 249 -5.69 -14.75 -20.35
CA PHE A 249 -6.70 -14.27 -19.41
C PHE A 249 -7.75 -13.41 -20.13
N GLU A 250 -8.96 -13.42 -19.58
CA GLU A 250 -10.07 -12.60 -20.06
C GLU A 250 -10.37 -11.48 -19.06
N VAL A 251 -10.84 -10.35 -19.57
CA VAL A 251 -11.27 -9.19 -18.79
C VAL A 251 -12.67 -8.81 -19.24
N ASP A 252 -13.62 -8.87 -18.30
CA ASP A 252 -15.01 -8.47 -18.49
C ASP A 252 -15.37 -7.43 -17.41
N GLY A 253 -15.43 -6.15 -17.80
CA GLY A 253 -15.53 -5.05 -16.86
C GLY A 253 -14.37 -5.08 -15.85
N HIS A 254 -14.70 -5.30 -14.58
CA HIS A 254 -13.75 -5.43 -13.48
C HIS A 254 -13.41 -6.89 -13.13
N TRP A 255 -13.97 -7.86 -13.85
CA TRP A 255 -13.67 -9.27 -13.66
C TRP A 255 -12.48 -9.72 -14.49
N ILE A 256 -11.60 -10.49 -13.85
CA ILE A 256 -10.49 -11.17 -14.51
C ILE A 256 -10.66 -12.67 -14.33
N SER A 257 -10.60 -13.39 -15.44
CA SER A 257 -10.64 -14.86 -15.47
C SER A 257 -9.36 -15.38 -16.10
N TRP A 258 -8.69 -16.29 -15.41
CA TRP A 258 -7.46 -16.91 -15.90
C TRP A 258 -7.38 -18.37 -15.46
N GLN A 259 -7.44 -19.28 -16.41
CA GLN A 259 -7.47 -20.72 -16.15
C GLN A 259 -8.58 -21.08 -15.13
N ASN A 260 -8.20 -21.57 -13.94
CA ASN A 260 -9.15 -21.89 -12.87
C ASN A 260 -9.45 -20.70 -11.92
N TRP A 261 -8.74 -19.59 -12.04
CA TRP A 261 -8.95 -18.40 -11.22
C TRP A 261 -9.98 -17.45 -11.82
N ARG A 262 -10.79 -16.86 -10.94
CA ARG A 262 -11.63 -15.71 -11.26
C ARG A 262 -11.70 -14.78 -10.07
N PHE A 263 -11.55 -13.47 -10.33
CA PHE A 263 -11.61 -12.44 -9.30
C PHE A 263 -12.08 -11.11 -9.87
N HIS A 264 -12.63 -10.28 -9.00
CA HIS A 264 -12.96 -8.88 -9.29
C HIS A 264 -11.77 -7.99 -8.89
N LEU A 265 -11.41 -7.04 -9.74
CA LEU A 265 -10.27 -6.14 -9.53
C LEU A 265 -10.71 -4.69 -9.70
N ARG A 266 -10.54 -3.88 -8.65
CA ARG A 266 -10.74 -2.43 -8.69
C ARG A 266 -9.56 -1.70 -8.09
N ALA A 267 -9.47 -0.39 -8.35
CA ALA A 267 -8.56 0.50 -7.65
C ALA A 267 -9.32 1.28 -6.57
N ASP A 268 -8.72 1.36 -5.41
CA ASP A 268 -9.14 2.23 -4.31
C ASP A 268 -8.20 3.44 -4.22
N GLN A 269 -8.73 4.62 -3.92
CA GLN A 269 -7.95 5.87 -3.90
C GLN A 269 -6.90 5.90 -2.78
N ARG A 270 -7.08 5.13 -1.70
CA ARG A 270 -6.16 5.09 -0.56
C ARG A 270 -5.16 3.94 -0.64
N VAL A 271 -5.60 2.75 -1.00
CA VAL A 271 -4.79 1.53 -0.87
C VAL A 271 -4.39 0.89 -2.21
N GLY A 272 -4.86 1.41 -3.33
CA GLY A 272 -4.51 0.88 -4.64
C GLY A 272 -5.38 -0.30 -5.07
N PRO A 273 -4.80 -1.33 -5.70
CA PRO A 273 -5.57 -2.49 -6.16
C PRO A 273 -6.24 -3.25 -5.02
N VAL A 274 -7.53 -3.49 -5.17
CA VAL A 274 -8.35 -4.33 -4.29
C VAL A 274 -8.85 -5.52 -5.10
N LEU A 275 -8.48 -6.70 -4.68
CA LEU A 275 -8.94 -7.97 -5.22
C LEU A 275 -10.16 -8.41 -4.41
N SER A 276 -11.25 -8.78 -5.06
CA SER A 276 -12.46 -9.23 -4.38
C SER A 276 -13.04 -10.47 -5.04
N MET A 277 -13.84 -11.24 -4.33
CA MET A 277 -14.54 -12.42 -4.85
C MET A 277 -13.60 -13.41 -5.54
N VAL A 278 -12.44 -13.67 -4.94
CA VAL A 278 -11.42 -14.56 -5.49
C VAL A 278 -11.88 -16.00 -5.37
N THR A 279 -12.04 -16.66 -6.51
CA THR A 279 -12.52 -18.03 -6.60
C THR A 279 -11.59 -18.88 -7.45
N TYR A 280 -11.60 -20.19 -7.16
CA TYR A 280 -10.89 -21.21 -7.94
C TYR A 280 -11.87 -22.30 -8.39
N LYS A 281 -11.83 -22.62 -9.68
CA LYS A 281 -12.64 -23.70 -10.27
C LYS A 281 -11.94 -25.04 -10.04
N ASP A 282 -12.55 -25.91 -9.24
CA ASP A 282 -12.06 -27.25 -8.93
C ASP A 282 -13.02 -28.30 -9.55
N GLY A 283 -12.67 -28.79 -10.72
CA GLY A 283 -13.58 -29.62 -11.53
C GLY A 283 -14.83 -28.85 -11.96
N ASN A 284 -15.99 -29.23 -11.43
CA ASN A 284 -17.26 -28.55 -11.70
C ASN A 284 -17.63 -27.51 -10.62
N ASP A 285 -16.92 -27.49 -9.50
CA ASP A 285 -17.20 -26.59 -8.38
C ASP A 285 -16.45 -25.26 -8.55
N VAL A 286 -17.12 -24.14 -8.29
CA VAL A 286 -16.49 -22.83 -8.11
C VAL A 286 -16.38 -22.59 -6.60
N ARG A 287 -15.15 -22.55 -6.10
CA ARG A 287 -14.85 -22.53 -4.69
C ARG A 287 -14.26 -21.18 -4.28
N SER A 288 -14.73 -20.62 -3.17
CA SER A 288 -14.21 -19.35 -2.64
C SER A 288 -12.86 -19.53 -1.96
N VAL A 289 -11.98 -18.57 -2.14
CA VAL A 289 -10.65 -18.49 -1.50
C VAL A 289 -10.55 -17.25 -0.63
N LEU A 290 -10.84 -16.08 -1.22
CA LEU A 290 -10.80 -14.77 -0.56
C LEU A 290 -12.06 -13.98 -0.94
N TYR A 291 -12.72 -13.36 0.04
CA TYR A 291 -13.70 -12.32 -0.28
C TYR A 291 -12.99 -11.05 -0.73
N GLN A 292 -11.96 -10.60 0.02
CA GLN A 292 -11.23 -9.40 -0.34
C GLN A 292 -9.78 -9.45 0.13
N ALA A 293 -8.88 -8.88 -0.68
CA ALA A 293 -7.48 -8.70 -0.33
C ALA A 293 -6.93 -7.37 -0.88
N SER A 294 -6.20 -6.64 -0.05
CA SER A 294 -5.57 -5.37 -0.42
C SER A 294 -4.39 -5.04 0.49
N LEU A 295 -3.55 -4.10 0.06
CA LEU A 295 -2.73 -3.35 1.00
C LEU A 295 -3.67 -2.62 1.99
N SER A 296 -3.25 -2.48 3.23
CA SER A 296 -4.02 -1.79 4.27
C SER A 296 -3.29 -0.55 4.80
N GLU A 297 -1.98 -0.67 5.06
CA GLU A 297 -1.17 0.45 5.51
C GLU A 297 0.32 0.22 5.18
N ILE A 298 1.08 1.31 5.08
CA ILE A 298 2.54 1.31 4.99
C ILE A 298 3.07 2.19 6.10
N PHE A 299 4.06 1.70 6.86
CA PHE A 299 4.72 2.49 7.89
C PHE A 299 6.23 2.51 7.69
N VAL A 300 6.80 3.72 7.69
CA VAL A 300 8.24 3.94 7.43
C VAL A 300 8.81 4.88 8.50
N PRO A 301 9.35 4.36 9.62
CA PRO A 301 10.07 5.14 10.61
C PRO A 301 11.55 5.24 10.29
N TYR A 302 12.08 6.47 10.25
CA TYR A 302 13.52 6.73 10.16
C TYR A 302 14.16 6.78 11.53
N SER A 303 15.39 6.25 11.65
CA SER A 303 16.06 6.01 12.93
C SER A 303 17.02 7.14 13.34
N ASP A 304 16.78 8.40 12.96
CA ASP A 304 17.63 9.52 13.35
C ASP A 304 16.89 10.46 14.33
N PRO A 305 17.37 10.64 15.58
CA PRO A 305 16.68 11.42 16.61
C PRO A 305 16.92 12.94 16.50
N SER A 306 17.71 13.42 15.54
CA SER A 306 17.97 14.86 15.38
C SER A 306 16.70 15.62 15.02
N PHE A 307 16.69 16.94 15.30
CA PHE A 307 15.52 17.80 15.13
C PHE A 307 14.91 17.73 13.71
N HIS A 308 15.75 17.63 12.69
CA HIS A 308 15.31 17.57 11.29
C HIS A 308 14.86 16.17 10.84
N TRP A 309 14.97 15.15 11.70
CA TRP A 309 14.73 13.76 11.33
C TRP A 309 13.75 13.02 12.25
N TYR A 310 13.68 13.34 13.55
CA TYR A 310 12.86 12.60 14.51
C TYR A 310 11.39 12.46 14.10
N HIS A 311 10.90 13.46 13.36
CA HIS A 311 9.50 13.52 12.92
C HIS A 311 9.21 12.68 11.66
N ARG A 312 10.23 12.10 11.01
CA ARG A 312 10.08 11.29 9.79
C ARG A 312 9.66 9.88 10.15
N ASN A 313 8.38 9.67 10.33
CA ASN A 313 7.74 8.40 10.60
C ASN A 313 6.37 8.40 9.92
N PHE A 314 6.34 7.87 8.70
CA PHE A 314 5.24 8.06 7.76
C PHE A 314 4.29 6.86 7.75
N LEU A 315 2.98 7.12 7.76
CA LEU A 315 1.92 6.17 7.45
C LEU A 315 1.44 6.46 6.02
N ASP A 316 2.12 5.88 5.04
CA ASP A 316 2.04 6.31 3.64
C ASP A 316 0.64 6.16 3.03
N ALA A 317 -0.11 5.11 3.36
CA ALA A 317 -1.50 4.98 2.91
C ALA A 317 -2.43 5.92 3.69
N GLY A 318 -2.25 6.02 5.01
CA GLY A 318 -3.09 6.81 5.89
C GLY A 318 -2.83 8.31 5.84
N GLU A 319 -1.60 8.74 5.53
CA GLU A 319 -1.21 10.15 5.48
C GLU A 319 -1.18 10.74 4.07
N PHE A 320 -1.01 9.91 3.03
CA PHE A 320 -0.85 10.37 1.64
C PHE A 320 -1.80 9.74 0.62
N ALA A 321 -2.52 8.67 0.97
CA ALA A 321 -3.35 7.89 0.06
C ALA A 321 -2.55 7.34 -1.14
N ALA A 322 -1.87 6.21 -0.98
CA ALA A 322 -0.91 5.63 -1.94
C ALA A 322 -1.30 5.70 -3.44
N PRO A 323 -2.54 5.40 -3.88
CA PRO A 323 -2.92 5.54 -5.29
C PRO A 323 -2.85 6.98 -5.81
N GLY A 324 -3.06 7.97 -4.97
CA GLY A 324 -2.87 9.38 -5.33
C GLY A 324 -1.41 9.69 -5.72
N LEU A 325 -0.46 8.90 -5.23
CA LEU A 325 0.97 9.02 -5.48
C LEU A 325 1.46 8.11 -6.61
N MET A 326 0.61 7.20 -7.13
CA MET A 326 0.95 6.33 -8.25
C MET A 326 1.15 7.12 -9.53
N LYS A 327 2.18 6.75 -10.27
CA LYS A 327 2.48 7.26 -11.61
C LYS A 327 2.04 6.24 -12.66
N PRO A 328 1.74 6.69 -13.89
CA PRO A 328 1.45 5.77 -14.98
C PRO A 328 2.59 4.80 -15.23
N LEU A 329 2.27 3.51 -15.28
CA LEU A 329 3.22 2.45 -15.62
C LEU A 329 3.65 2.53 -17.08
N VAL A 330 4.91 2.20 -17.33
CA VAL A 330 5.54 2.26 -18.66
C VAL A 330 5.66 0.86 -19.25
N ALA A 331 5.05 0.66 -20.40
CA ALA A 331 5.11 -0.60 -21.13
C ALA A 331 6.55 -0.95 -21.55
N GLY A 332 6.95 -2.19 -21.28
CA GLY A 332 8.32 -2.66 -21.54
C GLY A 332 9.35 -2.25 -20.50
N ALA A 333 8.93 -1.50 -19.46
CA ALA A 333 9.77 -1.15 -18.32
C ALA A 333 9.17 -1.67 -17.02
N ASP A 334 8.04 -1.11 -16.57
CA ASP A 334 7.36 -1.55 -15.34
C ASP A 334 6.65 -2.88 -15.52
N CYS A 335 6.05 -3.09 -16.69
CA CYS A 335 5.35 -4.30 -17.07
C CYS A 335 5.72 -4.71 -18.50
N PRO A 336 5.62 -6.00 -18.86
CA PRO A 336 5.89 -6.45 -20.23
C PRO A 336 5.03 -5.70 -21.27
N VAL A 337 5.54 -5.59 -22.50
CA VAL A 337 4.81 -4.91 -23.60
C VAL A 337 3.45 -5.55 -23.92
N HIS A 338 3.28 -6.85 -23.63
CA HIS A 338 2.03 -7.59 -23.84
C HIS A 338 1.05 -7.48 -22.65
N ALA A 339 1.41 -6.77 -21.58
CA ALA A 339 0.54 -6.56 -20.43
C ALA A 339 -0.71 -5.74 -20.80
N LYS A 340 -1.82 -6.01 -20.12
CA LYS A 340 -3.01 -5.15 -20.15
C LYS A 340 -2.93 -4.12 -19.02
N TYR A 341 -3.10 -2.85 -19.38
CA TYR A 341 -3.02 -1.73 -18.44
C TYR A 341 -4.41 -1.23 -18.07
N PHE A 342 -4.57 -0.80 -16.82
CA PHE A 342 -5.83 -0.33 -16.28
C PHE A 342 -5.66 1.06 -15.67
N SER A 343 -6.68 1.87 -15.85
CA SER A 343 -6.77 3.21 -15.28
C SER A 343 -7.70 3.21 -14.07
N ALA A 344 -7.53 4.17 -13.16
CA ALA A 344 -8.47 4.41 -12.09
C ALA A 344 -9.09 5.79 -12.19
N LEU A 345 -10.30 5.90 -11.68
CA LEU A 345 -10.98 7.15 -11.45
C LEU A 345 -10.87 7.50 -9.97
N ILE A 346 -10.31 8.65 -9.66
CA ILE A 346 -10.14 9.15 -8.29
C ILE A 346 -10.66 10.58 -8.20
N SER A 347 -10.98 11.05 -6.99
CA SER A 347 -11.32 12.45 -6.77
C SER A 347 -10.06 13.30 -6.54
N ASN A 348 -10.06 14.54 -7.02
CA ASN A 348 -9.05 15.53 -6.64
C ASN A 348 -9.50 16.30 -5.36
N GLU A 349 -8.69 17.27 -4.91
CA GLU A 349 -8.99 18.08 -3.71
C GLU A 349 -10.29 18.90 -3.79
N SER A 350 -10.85 19.11 -4.97
CA SER A 350 -12.17 19.74 -5.16
C SER A 350 -13.30 18.72 -5.30
N GLY A 351 -13.03 17.43 -5.08
CA GLY A 351 -13.96 16.34 -5.26
C GLY A 351 -14.22 15.94 -6.71
N HIS A 352 -13.59 16.63 -7.69
CA HIS A 352 -13.84 16.37 -9.10
C HIS A 352 -13.16 15.05 -9.53
N PRO A 353 -13.86 14.19 -10.28
CA PRO A 353 -13.29 12.95 -10.79
C PRO A 353 -12.16 13.20 -11.77
N GLN A 354 -11.07 12.47 -11.61
CA GLN A 354 -9.89 12.48 -12.47
C GLN A 354 -9.47 11.07 -12.83
N THR A 355 -9.26 10.81 -14.11
CA THR A 355 -8.68 9.54 -14.56
C THR A 355 -7.17 9.54 -14.32
N ARG A 356 -6.69 8.51 -13.64
CA ARG A 356 -5.26 8.17 -13.51
C ARG A 356 -4.97 7.02 -14.46
N PRO A 357 -4.25 7.25 -15.58
CA PRO A 357 -4.03 6.22 -16.58
C PRO A 357 -2.99 5.20 -16.12
N ASN A 358 -3.17 3.93 -16.52
CA ASN A 358 -2.17 2.86 -16.41
C ASN A 358 -1.59 2.67 -15.00
N ILE A 359 -2.38 2.76 -13.95
CA ILE A 359 -1.87 2.67 -12.57
C ILE A 359 -1.63 1.23 -12.10
N TYR A 360 -2.16 0.25 -12.78
CA TYR A 360 -1.82 -1.15 -12.60
C TYR A 360 -1.90 -1.91 -13.93
N CYS A 361 -1.22 -3.04 -13.99
CA CYS A 361 -1.20 -3.91 -15.15
C CYS A 361 -1.46 -5.37 -14.77
N VAL A 362 -1.96 -6.14 -15.74
CA VAL A 362 -2.12 -7.59 -15.63
C VAL A 362 -1.40 -8.25 -16.78
N PHE A 363 -0.61 -9.29 -16.49
CA PHE A 363 0.15 -10.02 -17.47
C PHE A 363 0.46 -11.45 -17.02
N GLU A 364 0.68 -12.32 -18.00
CA GLU A 364 1.23 -13.65 -17.75
C GLU A 364 2.76 -13.63 -17.85
N ARG A 365 3.41 -14.47 -17.06
CA ARG A 365 4.84 -14.74 -17.19
C ARG A 365 5.15 -16.23 -17.07
N GLU A 366 6.14 -16.67 -17.81
CA GLU A 366 6.81 -17.94 -17.59
C GLU A 366 8.13 -17.67 -16.87
N THR A 367 8.34 -18.36 -15.74
CA THR A 367 9.56 -18.20 -14.93
C THR A 367 10.68 -19.14 -15.36
N GLY A 368 10.37 -20.10 -16.23
CA GLY A 368 11.28 -21.20 -16.59
C GLY A 368 11.29 -22.32 -15.54
N ASP A 369 10.49 -22.20 -14.49
CA ASP A 369 10.38 -23.21 -13.44
C ASP A 369 9.33 -24.27 -13.79
N PRO A 370 9.49 -25.51 -13.31
CA PRO A 370 8.40 -26.50 -13.37
C PRO A 370 7.30 -26.21 -12.35
N ALA A 371 6.05 -26.45 -12.74
CA ALA A 371 4.93 -26.53 -11.81
C ALA A 371 5.04 -27.79 -10.91
N TRP A 372 5.45 -28.87 -11.51
CA TRP A 372 5.86 -30.11 -10.83
C TRP A 372 6.82 -30.91 -11.72
N ARG A 373 7.63 -31.76 -11.11
CA ARG A 373 8.65 -32.55 -11.82
C ARG A 373 8.96 -33.83 -11.05
N HIS A 374 9.03 -34.96 -11.77
CA HIS A 374 9.53 -36.22 -11.25
C HIS A 374 10.32 -36.98 -12.34
N LEU A 375 11.43 -37.58 -11.94
CA LEU A 375 12.22 -38.47 -12.78
C LEU A 375 12.16 -39.87 -12.17
N SER A 376 11.57 -40.83 -12.90
CA SER A 376 11.70 -42.25 -12.66
C SER A 376 12.44 -42.89 -13.84
N ASP A 377 11.84 -43.76 -14.60
CA ASP A 377 12.40 -44.27 -15.86
C ASP A 377 12.34 -43.21 -16.96
N GLU A 378 11.30 -42.36 -16.93
CA GLU A 378 11.10 -41.23 -17.81
C GLU A 378 10.90 -39.93 -16.99
N LEU A 379 11.17 -38.79 -17.59
CA LEU A 379 10.94 -37.49 -16.99
C LEU A 379 9.49 -37.04 -17.21
N ASP A 380 8.74 -36.94 -16.13
CA ASP A 380 7.43 -36.30 -16.09
C ASP A 380 7.58 -34.85 -15.57
N ILE A 381 7.02 -33.89 -16.30
CA ILE A 381 7.16 -32.47 -15.98
C ILE A 381 5.98 -31.66 -16.54
N ALA A 382 5.55 -30.62 -15.83
CA ALA A 382 4.70 -29.57 -16.36
C ALA A 382 5.35 -28.20 -16.06
N LEU A 383 5.24 -27.27 -17.01
CA LEU A 383 5.82 -25.94 -16.87
C LEU A 383 4.88 -25.02 -16.13
N LYS A 384 5.46 -24.13 -15.33
CA LYS A 384 4.74 -23.14 -14.52
C LYS A 384 4.47 -21.89 -15.33
N ARG A 385 3.26 -21.35 -15.18
CA ARG A 385 2.88 -20.02 -15.62
C ARG A 385 2.20 -19.27 -14.47
N ASP A 386 2.47 -17.99 -14.35
CA ASP A 386 1.87 -17.10 -13.35
C ASP A 386 1.00 -16.06 -14.05
N LEU A 387 -0.09 -15.63 -13.40
CA LEU A 387 -0.78 -14.36 -13.71
C LEU A 387 -0.39 -13.33 -12.65
N VAL A 388 0.10 -12.17 -13.09
CA VAL A 388 0.57 -11.11 -12.22
C VAL A 388 -0.34 -9.89 -12.34
N VAL A 389 -0.81 -9.38 -11.20
CA VAL A 389 -1.38 -8.03 -11.07
C VAL A 389 -0.32 -7.16 -10.41
N ARG A 390 0.19 -6.15 -11.11
CA ARG A 390 1.26 -5.26 -10.62
C ARG A 390 0.81 -3.82 -10.54
N SER A 391 1.19 -3.16 -9.46
CA SER A 391 1.12 -1.70 -9.31
C SER A 391 2.43 -1.15 -8.73
N VAL A 392 2.69 0.14 -8.96
CA VAL A 392 3.85 0.84 -8.40
C VAL A 392 3.38 2.13 -7.74
N ALA A 393 3.69 2.28 -6.46
CA ALA A 393 3.45 3.50 -5.72
C ALA A 393 4.76 4.29 -5.59
N VAL A 394 4.73 5.56 -6.02
CA VAL A 394 5.86 6.49 -5.88
C VAL A 394 5.59 7.40 -4.70
N ILE A 395 6.28 7.16 -3.60
CA ILE A 395 6.06 7.84 -2.32
C ILE A 395 7.34 8.57 -1.91
N GLY A 396 7.36 9.88 -2.13
CA GLY A 396 8.55 10.68 -1.84
C GLY A 396 9.75 10.24 -2.67
N ASN A 397 10.75 9.69 -1.98
CA ASN A 397 12.00 9.18 -2.55
C ASN A 397 11.96 7.69 -2.92
N TYR A 398 10.92 6.95 -2.51
CA TYR A 398 10.78 5.52 -2.73
C TYR A 398 9.77 5.17 -3.81
N ASP A 399 10.08 4.09 -4.53
CA ASP A 399 9.16 3.38 -5.41
C ASP A 399 8.88 1.99 -4.83
N TYR A 400 7.62 1.70 -4.52
CA TYR A 400 7.18 0.39 -4.05
C TYR A 400 6.42 -0.34 -5.13
N ILE A 401 6.89 -1.53 -5.48
CA ILE A 401 6.28 -2.43 -6.46
C ILE A 401 5.45 -3.45 -5.70
N PHE A 402 4.17 -3.57 -6.01
CA PHE A 402 3.27 -4.56 -5.42
C PHE A 402 2.83 -5.55 -6.48
N ASP A 403 3.12 -6.84 -6.24
CA ASP A 403 2.73 -7.96 -7.10
C ASP A 403 1.77 -8.90 -6.38
N TRP A 404 0.60 -9.13 -6.99
CA TRP A 404 -0.26 -10.25 -6.66
C TRP A 404 -0.11 -11.30 -7.74
N VAL A 405 0.42 -12.46 -7.39
CA VAL A 405 0.82 -13.50 -8.35
C VAL A 405 -0.03 -14.73 -8.15
N PHE A 406 -0.96 -14.96 -9.03
CA PHE A 406 -1.81 -16.15 -9.05
C PHE A 406 -1.07 -17.30 -9.73
N GLN A 407 -1.03 -18.44 -9.08
CA GLN A 407 -0.35 -19.64 -9.55
C GLN A 407 -1.33 -20.76 -9.88
N GLN A 408 -0.89 -21.65 -10.75
CA GLN A 408 -1.72 -22.74 -11.26
C GLN A 408 -2.02 -23.83 -10.22
N ASP A 409 -1.23 -23.89 -9.13
CA ASP A 409 -1.43 -24.82 -8.01
C ASP A 409 -2.43 -24.29 -6.95
N GLY A 410 -3.10 -23.18 -7.22
CA GLY A 410 -4.02 -22.55 -6.27
C GLY A 410 -3.37 -21.60 -5.28
N SER A 411 -2.05 -21.34 -5.37
CA SER A 411 -1.35 -20.40 -4.51
C SER A 411 -1.44 -18.97 -5.04
N ILE A 412 -1.39 -17.99 -4.11
CA ILE A 412 -1.25 -16.56 -4.40
C ILE A 412 0.01 -16.08 -3.69
N HIS A 413 1.02 -15.64 -4.45
CA HIS A 413 2.20 -14.98 -3.89
C HIS A 413 1.98 -13.46 -3.88
N VAL A 414 2.30 -12.83 -2.76
CA VAL A 414 2.21 -11.37 -2.62
C VAL A 414 3.60 -10.82 -2.44
N GLY A 415 4.01 -9.96 -3.36
CA GLY A 415 5.37 -9.39 -3.40
C GLY A 415 5.37 -7.90 -3.13
N VAL A 416 6.37 -7.46 -2.37
CA VAL A 416 6.73 -6.06 -2.20
C VAL A 416 8.16 -5.87 -2.64
N GLY A 417 8.37 -5.06 -3.68
CA GLY A 417 9.68 -4.62 -4.14
C GLY A 417 9.94 -3.18 -3.71
N ALA A 418 10.93 -2.94 -2.85
CA ALA A 418 11.34 -1.60 -2.46
C ALA A 418 12.54 -1.16 -3.29
N THR A 419 12.46 0.03 -3.90
CA THR A 419 13.53 0.66 -4.68
C THR A 419 13.40 2.18 -4.61
N GLY A 420 14.16 2.92 -5.40
CA GLY A 420 14.17 4.37 -5.39
C GLY A 420 15.45 4.94 -4.80
N ILE A 421 15.36 6.07 -4.12
CA ILE A 421 16.52 6.79 -3.59
C ILE A 421 16.49 6.70 -2.06
N VAL A 422 17.58 6.23 -1.46
CA VAL A 422 17.74 6.27 0.00
C VAL A 422 17.61 7.71 0.48
N GLU A 423 16.74 7.98 1.44
CA GLU A 423 16.67 9.30 2.04
C GLU A 423 17.93 9.56 2.86
N ALA A 424 18.60 10.68 2.54
CA ALA A 424 19.90 10.98 3.06
C ALA A 424 19.97 12.37 3.68
N LYS A 425 20.81 12.51 4.70
CA LYS A 425 21.16 13.81 5.32
C LYS A 425 22.53 14.28 4.89
N THR A 426 22.66 15.58 4.75
CA THR A 426 23.96 16.25 4.60
C THR A 426 24.60 16.43 5.96
N VAL A 427 25.91 16.16 6.08
CA VAL A 427 26.65 16.21 7.32
C VAL A 427 27.96 16.98 7.18
N GLU A 428 28.54 17.44 8.30
CA GLU A 428 29.79 18.19 8.31
C GLU A 428 30.99 17.29 8.02
N ALA A 429 31.04 16.11 8.58
CA ALA A 429 32.11 15.17 8.33
C ALA A 429 32.13 14.72 6.86
N ARG A 430 33.32 14.61 6.31
CA ARG A 430 33.49 14.21 4.91
C ARG A 430 33.13 12.73 4.67
N ASP A 431 33.62 11.87 5.55
CA ASP A 431 33.47 10.42 5.47
C ASP A 431 33.73 9.77 6.85
N ALA A 432 33.56 8.48 6.95
CA ALA A 432 33.72 7.71 8.20
C ALA A 432 35.12 7.82 8.84
N ARG A 433 36.16 8.19 8.08
CA ARG A 433 37.53 8.37 8.58
C ARG A 433 37.67 9.63 9.43
N ALA A 434 36.70 10.54 9.37
CA ALA A 434 36.68 11.73 10.22
C ALA A 434 36.47 11.41 11.71
N GLY A 435 35.96 10.19 12.03
CA GLY A 435 35.70 9.75 13.41
C GLY A 435 34.59 10.55 14.11
N SER A 436 33.71 11.20 13.33
CA SER A 436 32.51 11.85 13.86
C SER A 436 31.43 10.81 14.16
N LYS A 437 30.33 11.24 14.80
CA LYS A 437 29.14 10.43 15.03
C LYS A 437 28.04 10.66 13.99
N ASP A 438 28.38 11.29 12.88
CA ASP A 438 27.39 11.68 11.85
C ASP A 438 26.66 10.49 11.24
N ASP A 439 27.30 9.32 11.21
CA ASP A 439 26.78 8.06 10.70
C ASP A 439 26.33 7.06 11.78
N GLU A 440 26.15 7.50 13.03
CA GLU A 440 25.68 6.63 14.13
C GLU A 440 24.31 6.00 13.82
N TYR A 441 23.42 6.72 13.12
CA TYR A 441 22.09 6.29 12.72
C TYR A 441 21.95 6.02 11.22
N GLY A 442 23.07 5.78 10.55
CA GLY A 442 23.08 5.59 9.10
C GLY A 442 24.45 5.18 8.58
N ARG A 443 24.71 5.47 7.33
CA ARG A 443 25.98 5.16 6.69
C ARG A 443 26.38 6.23 5.68
N PHE A 444 27.65 6.61 5.64
CA PHE A 444 28.19 7.41 4.54
C PHE A 444 28.01 6.66 3.22
N VAL A 445 27.28 7.29 2.29
CA VAL A 445 27.04 6.78 0.93
C VAL A 445 27.79 7.61 -0.11
N ASP A 446 28.19 8.85 0.26
CA ASP A 446 29.07 9.73 -0.52
C ASP A 446 29.75 10.74 0.42
N GLU A 447 30.64 11.59 -0.10
CA GLU A 447 31.27 12.66 0.69
C GLU A 447 30.22 13.63 1.24
N HIS A 448 30.20 13.82 2.57
CA HIS A 448 29.23 14.64 3.30
C HIS A 448 27.78 14.16 3.23
N ILE A 449 27.53 12.92 2.84
CA ILE A 449 26.18 12.37 2.72
C ILE A 449 26.05 11.06 3.49
N VAL A 450 25.10 11.03 4.42
CA VAL A 450 24.74 9.84 5.20
C VAL A 450 23.33 9.41 4.82
N GLY A 451 23.18 8.21 4.30
CA GLY A 451 21.89 7.54 4.17
C GLY A 451 21.42 7.09 5.55
N VAL A 452 20.17 7.40 5.90
CA VAL A 452 19.63 7.14 7.23
C VAL A 452 18.98 5.76 7.29
N ASN A 453 19.31 4.97 8.32
CA ASN A 453 18.66 3.69 8.56
C ASN A 453 17.17 3.87 8.87
N HIS A 454 16.34 2.95 8.42
CA HIS A 454 14.89 2.99 8.62
C HIS A 454 14.28 1.61 8.42
N ASP A 455 13.02 1.49 8.79
CA ASP A 455 12.26 0.28 8.59
C ASP A 455 11.12 0.52 7.59
N HIS A 456 10.65 -0.57 6.99
CA HIS A 456 9.43 -0.58 6.20
C HIS A 456 8.52 -1.68 6.70
N TYR A 457 7.25 -1.34 6.94
CA TYR A 457 6.20 -2.28 7.30
C TYR A 457 5.02 -2.11 6.35
N PHE A 458 4.61 -3.22 5.72
CA PHE A 458 3.49 -3.26 4.77
C PHE A 458 2.42 -4.19 5.34
N ALA A 459 1.32 -3.63 5.80
CA ALA A 459 0.18 -4.39 6.30
C ALA A 459 -0.79 -4.72 5.18
N PHE A 460 -1.16 -5.98 5.07
CA PHE A 460 -2.15 -6.49 4.13
C PHE A 460 -3.40 -6.95 4.89
N ARG A 461 -4.58 -6.57 4.39
CA ARG A 461 -5.87 -7.09 4.82
C ARG A 461 -6.25 -8.25 3.92
N LEU A 462 -6.52 -9.41 4.50
CA LEU A 462 -6.80 -10.66 3.81
C LEU A 462 -8.07 -11.28 4.41
N ASP A 463 -9.18 -11.07 3.77
CA ASP A 463 -10.48 -11.63 4.14
C ASP A 463 -10.62 -13.00 3.47
N LEU A 464 -10.21 -14.05 4.19
CA LEU A 464 -10.17 -15.42 3.66
C LEU A 464 -11.54 -16.08 3.85
N ASP A 465 -12.20 -16.37 2.73
CA ASP A 465 -13.45 -17.11 2.66
C ASP A 465 -13.21 -18.53 2.12
N VAL A 466 -12.54 -19.35 2.90
CA VAL A 466 -12.19 -20.71 2.48
C VAL A 466 -13.44 -21.60 2.43
N ASP A 467 -13.94 -21.89 1.22
CA ASP A 467 -15.18 -22.60 0.97
C ASP A 467 -16.39 -22.00 1.73
N GLY A 468 -16.42 -20.68 1.87
CA GLY A 468 -17.48 -19.93 2.51
C GLY A 468 -16.98 -19.01 3.64
N THR A 469 -17.90 -18.20 4.19
CA THR A 469 -17.60 -17.13 5.15
C THR A 469 -17.34 -17.61 6.58
N ARG A 470 -17.63 -18.88 6.91
CA ARG A 470 -17.44 -19.40 8.27
C ARG A 470 -16.17 -20.21 8.36
N ASN A 471 -15.15 -19.61 8.95
CA ASN A 471 -13.84 -20.22 9.05
C ASN A 471 -13.34 -20.29 10.50
N ASP A 472 -12.43 -21.22 10.74
CA ASP A 472 -11.66 -21.34 11.97
C ASP A 472 -10.21 -20.95 11.68
N PHE A 473 -9.59 -20.24 12.61
CA PHE A 473 -8.16 -19.98 12.57
C PHE A 473 -7.42 -20.97 13.45
N VAL A 474 -6.40 -21.64 12.92
CA VAL A 474 -5.60 -22.65 13.64
C VAL A 474 -4.11 -22.41 13.40
N VAL A 475 -3.33 -22.54 14.46
CA VAL A 475 -1.87 -22.52 14.41
C VAL A 475 -1.35 -23.94 14.61
N ASP A 476 -0.80 -24.53 13.55
CA ASP A 476 -0.10 -25.81 13.67
C ASP A 476 1.34 -25.59 14.09
N ARG A 477 1.68 -26.05 15.28
CA ARG A 477 3.05 -25.99 15.80
C ARG A 477 3.78 -27.29 15.48
N LEU A 478 5.02 -27.17 15.03
CA LEU A 478 5.91 -28.30 14.83
C LEU A 478 6.70 -28.53 16.13
N VAL A 479 6.47 -29.63 16.81
CA VAL A 479 7.07 -29.93 18.10
C VAL A 479 7.91 -31.20 18.05
N THR A 480 9.02 -31.20 18.76
CA THR A 480 9.87 -32.39 18.91
C THR A 480 9.26 -33.32 19.94
N GLU A 481 9.10 -34.60 19.57
CA GLU A 481 8.77 -35.69 20.48
C GLU A 481 10.02 -36.52 20.75
N ILE A 482 10.38 -36.65 22.02
CA ILE A 482 11.47 -37.51 22.45
C ILE A 482 10.93 -38.92 22.63
N LEU A 483 11.53 -39.83 21.91
CA LEU A 483 11.14 -41.25 21.94
C LEU A 483 11.85 -42.00 23.08
N PRO A 484 11.26 -43.13 23.56
CA PRO A 484 11.87 -43.97 24.59
C PRO A 484 13.30 -44.41 24.23
N PRO A 485 14.18 -44.66 25.24
CA PRO A 485 15.57 -45.02 25.02
C PRO A 485 15.78 -46.27 24.14
N GLU A 486 14.86 -47.22 24.17
CA GLU A 486 14.86 -48.44 23.37
C GLU A 486 14.43 -48.26 21.92
N SER A 487 13.92 -47.08 21.57
CA SER A 487 13.52 -46.80 20.21
C SER A 487 14.74 -46.66 19.30
N PRO A 488 14.72 -47.16 18.05
CA PRO A 488 15.81 -47.00 17.09
C PRO A 488 16.16 -45.53 16.79
N ARG A 489 15.16 -44.64 16.88
CA ARG A 489 15.34 -43.18 16.78
C ARG A 489 15.13 -42.53 18.14
N ARG A 490 15.88 -41.49 18.43
CA ARG A 490 15.79 -40.74 19.70
C ARG A 490 14.72 -39.66 19.70
N SER A 491 14.36 -39.18 18.51
CA SER A 491 13.37 -38.12 18.36
C SER A 491 12.71 -38.13 17.00
N VAL A 492 11.49 -37.67 16.97
CA VAL A 492 10.73 -37.30 15.77
C VAL A 492 10.09 -35.95 15.99
N TRP A 493 9.53 -35.35 14.98
CA TRP A 493 8.68 -34.19 15.15
C TRP A 493 7.24 -34.55 14.76
N LYS A 494 6.29 -33.84 15.36
CA LYS A 494 4.87 -33.93 15.05
C LYS A 494 4.23 -32.57 15.01
N ARG A 495 3.05 -32.51 14.44
CA ARG A 495 2.21 -31.34 14.42
C ARG A 495 1.26 -31.36 15.62
N GLU A 496 1.20 -30.23 16.34
CA GLU A 496 0.20 -29.97 17.37
C GLU A 496 -0.61 -28.76 16.98
N ALA A 497 -1.93 -28.92 16.82
CA ALA A 497 -2.83 -27.83 16.45
C ALA A 497 -3.28 -27.06 17.70
N TRP A 498 -3.22 -25.74 17.62
CA TRP A 498 -3.80 -24.83 18.60
C TRP A 498 -4.77 -23.88 17.91
N GLN A 499 -5.97 -23.75 18.46
CA GLN A 499 -7.00 -22.86 17.94
C GLN A 499 -7.17 -21.66 18.86
N PRO A 500 -6.69 -20.46 18.47
CA PRO A 500 -7.05 -19.22 19.13
C PRO A 500 -8.56 -19.01 19.08
N ARG A 501 -9.15 -18.58 20.18
CA ARG A 501 -10.59 -18.39 20.28
C ARG A 501 -11.03 -16.96 20.14
N THR A 502 -10.13 -16.04 20.45
CA THR A 502 -10.42 -14.60 20.44
C THR A 502 -9.35 -13.81 19.73
N GLU A 503 -9.65 -12.56 19.40
CA GLU A 503 -8.74 -11.63 18.75
C GLU A 503 -7.41 -11.47 19.51
N LEU A 504 -7.46 -11.41 20.84
CA LEU A 504 -6.24 -11.25 21.66
C LEU A 504 -5.35 -12.49 21.63
N GLU A 505 -5.93 -13.69 21.54
CA GLU A 505 -5.19 -14.93 21.37
C GLU A 505 -4.59 -15.07 19.97
N ALA A 506 -5.19 -14.44 18.97
CA ALA A 506 -4.81 -14.50 17.56
C ALA A 506 -3.84 -13.40 17.13
N ARG A 507 -3.16 -12.75 18.07
CA ARG A 507 -2.06 -11.81 17.83
C ARG A 507 -0.74 -12.57 17.88
N LEU A 508 -0.08 -12.73 16.74
CA LEU A 508 1.02 -13.68 16.60
C LEU A 508 2.27 -13.06 15.98
N ASN A 509 3.41 -13.43 16.54
CA ASN A 509 4.71 -13.19 15.93
C ASN A 509 5.28 -14.49 15.37
N MET A 510 6.00 -14.38 14.26
CA MET A 510 6.73 -15.49 13.69
C MET A 510 7.95 -15.80 14.55
N HIS A 511 8.18 -17.10 14.80
CA HIS A 511 9.35 -17.59 15.51
C HIS A 511 10.10 -18.57 14.60
N HIS A 512 11.35 -18.25 14.26
CA HIS A 512 12.17 -19.11 13.38
C HIS A 512 12.47 -20.47 14.01
N ASP A 513 12.69 -20.52 15.31
CA ASP A 513 13.01 -21.76 16.02
C ASP A 513 11.79 -22.68 16.26
N HIS A 514 10.61 -22.08 16.26
CA HIS A 514 9.34 -22.78 16.51
C HIS A 514 8.30 -22.32 15.49
N PRO A 515 8.47 -22.67 14.20
CA PRO A 515 7.59 -22.21 13.15
C PRO A 515 6.17 -22.74 13.38
N GLY A 516 5.21 -21.82 13.38
CA GLY A 516 3.78 -22.11 13.34
C GLY A 516 3.27 -21.99 11.91
N LEU A 517 2.37 -22.89 11.51
CA LEU A 517 1.64 -22.77 10.26
C LEU A 517 0.30 -22.10 10.56
N TRP A 518 0.04 -20.96 9.96
CA TRP A 518 -1.18 -20.19 10.16
C TRP A 518 -2.24 -20.60 9.13
N ARG A 519 -3.24 -21.37 9.58
CA ARG A 519 -4.25 -21.93 8.67
C ARG A 519 -5.65 -21.40 8.95
N PHE A 520 -6.38 -21.13 7.88
CA PHE A 520 -7.79 -20.74 7.85
C PHE A 520 -8.57 -21.92 7.29
N LEU A 521 -9.42 -22.52 8.11
CA LEU A 521 -10.10 -23.78 7.83
C LEU A 521 -11.58 -23.52 7.56
N SER A 522 -12.12 -24.17 6.53
CA SER A 522 -13.57 -24.23 6.35
C SER A 522 -14.22 -25.02 7.49
N THR A 523 -15.32 -24.49 8.02
CA THR A 523 -16.15 -25.22 9.01
C THR A 523 -17.19 -26.12 8.35
N THR A 524 -17.31 -26.08 7.02
CA THR A 524 -18.42 -26.72 6.28
C THR A 524 -17.94 -27.75 5.26
N ARG A 525 -16.69 -27.68 4.82
CA ARG A 525 -16.16 -28.57 3.78
C ARG A 525 -14.93 -29.35 4.25
N THR A 526 -14.86 -30.62 3.84
CA THR A 526 -13.70 -31.49 4.09
C THR A 526 -13.23 -32.09 2.77
N THR A 527 -11.96 -32.52 2.75
CA THR A 527 -11.41 -33.35 1.68
C THR A 527 -12.11 -34.73 1.69
N ARG A 528 -11.94 -35.50 0.62
CA ARG A 528 -12.43 -36.92 0.57
C ARG A 528 -11.87 -37.80 1.69
N LEU A 529 -10.77 -37.39 2.34
CA LEU A 529 -10.15 -38.12 3.46
C LEU A 529 -10.59 -37.58 4.83
N GLY A 530 -11.51 -36.59 4.87
CA GLY A 530 -12.11 -36.08 6.11
C GLY A 530 -11.34 -34.97 6.79
N TYR A 531 -10.30 -34.38 6.16
CA TYR A 531 -9.61 -33.21 6.69
C TYR A 531 -10.37 -31.94 6.31
N PRO A 532 -10.55 -30.95 7.21
CA PRO A 532 -11.11 -29.64 6.84
C PRO A 532 -10.29 -29.01 5.72
N THR A 533 -10.97 -28.50 4.69
CA THR A 533 -10.28 -27.75 3.63
C THR A 533 -9.75 -26.45 4.20
N SER A 534 -8.58 -26.01 3.78
CA SER A 534 -7.93 -24.83 4.35
C SER A 534 -6.98 -24.13 3.38
N TYR A 535 -6.70 -22.86 3.70
CA TYR A 535 -5.59 -22.09 3.17
C TYR A 535 -4.64 -21.70 4.29
N GLN A 536 -3.36 -21.60 3.96
CA GLN A 536 -2.29 -21.24 4.88
C GLN A 536 -1.68 -19.90 4.45
N ILE A 537 -1.47 -19.00 5.40
CA ILE A 537 -0.52 -17.89 5.22
C ILE A 537 0.87 -18.41 5.57
N ARG A 538 1.76 -18.42 4.58
CA ARG A 538 3.16 -18.76 4.75
C ARG A 538 3.96 -17.47 4.80
N PRO A 539 4.46 -17.08 5.98
CA PRO A 539 5.21 -15.85 6.13
C PRO A 539 6.52 -15.89 5.34
N GLY A 540 6.90 -14.72 4.79
CA GLY A 540 8.22 -14.47 4.27
C GLY A 540 9.18 -13.97 5.34
N MET A 541 10.22 -13.25 4.94
CA MET A 541 11.04 -12.49 5.88
C MET A 541 10.19 -11.37 6.49
N THR A 542 10.35 -11.15 7.81
CA THR A 542 9.66 -10.09 8.51
C THR A 542 10.57 -9.50 9.58
N ALA A 543 10.38 -8.21 9.88
CA ALA A 543 11.15 -7.45 10.86
C ALA A 543 10.34 -7.32 12.15
N GLY A 544 10.99 -7.54 13.28
CA GLY A 544 10.42 -7.21 14.58
C GLY A 544 10.48 -5.70 14.85
N VAL A 545 9.73 -5.24 15.83
CA VAL A 545 9.70 -3.83 16.22
C VAL A 545 10.95 -3.47 17.04
N LEU A 546 11.71 -2.48 16.57
CA LEU A 546 12.90 -1.96 17.27
C LEU A 546 12.66 -0.61 18.00
N LEU A 547 11.42 -0.13 17.99
CA LEU A 547 11.02 1.10 18.67
C LEU A 547 10.56 0.79 20.12
N SER A 548 10.79 1.71 21.06
CA SER A 548 10.31 1.60 22.44
C SER A 548 8.79 1.60 22.52
N GLU A 549 8.21 0.90 23.51
CA GLU A 549 6.76 0.79 23.71
C GLU A 549 6.07 2.14 23.99
N ASP A 550 6.79 3.08 24.56
CA ASP A 550 6.31 4.43 24.87
C ASP A 550 6.57 5.43 23.75
N ASP A 551 7.24 5.02 22.67
CA ASP A 551 7.52 5.90 21.53
C ASP A 551 6.28 6.14 20.68
N TYR A 552 6.03 7.39 20.31
CA TYR A 552 4.87 7.79 19.51
C TYR A 552 4.81 7.10 18.14
N PRO A 553 5.89 7.00 17.34
CA PRO A 553 5.92 6.26 16.09
C PRO A 553 5.40 4.82 16.21
N ARG A 554 5.86 4.08 17.23
CA ARG A 554 5.39 2.71 17.50
C ARG A 554 3.90 2.68 17.86
N ARG A 555 3.46 3.60 18.71
CA ARG A 555 2.07 3.67 19.16
C ARG A 555 1.10 4.11 18.06
N ARG A 556 1.54 4.97 17.13
CA ARG A 556 0.77 5.37 15.95
C ARG A 556 0.57 4.20 14.99
N ALA A 557 1.61 3.42 14.78
CA ALA A 557 1.61 2.25 13.91
C ALA A 557 1.42 0.95 14.71
N GLY A 558 0.59 0.94 15.75
CA GLY A 558 0.47 -0.19 16.67
C GLY A 558 0.09 -1.53 16.00
N PHE A 559 -0.31 -1.54 14.74
CA PHE A 559 -0.52 -2.76 13.97
C PHE A 559 0.78 -3.56 13.74
N ILE A 560 1.98 -2.92 13.83
CA ILE A 560 3.28 -3.59 13.67
C ILE A 560 3.68 -4.46 14.87
N GLU A 561 2.97 -4.35 15.99
CA GLU A 561 3.26 -5.11 17.21
C GLU A 561 3.24 -6.62 17.00
N TYR A 562 2.44 -7.08 16.06
CA TYR A 562 2.34 -8.49 15.69
C TYR A 562 2.40 -8.65 14.18
N HIS A 563 3.07 -9.70 13.73
CA HIS A 563 3.15 -10.03 12.30
C HIS A 563 1.81 -10.46 11.72
N LEU A 564 0.96 -11.08 12.55
CA LEU A 564 -0.39 -11.48 12.20
C LEU A 564 -1.37 -11.09 13.30
N TRP A 565 -2.49 -10.50 12.88
CA TRP A 565 -3.70 -10.31 13.66
C TRP A 565 -4.85 -11.04 12.96
N VAL A 566 -5.79 -11.60 13.72
CA VAL A 566 -7.02 -12.15 13.16
C VAL A 566 -8.20 -11.55 13.92
N THR A 567 -9.13 -10.94 13.17
CA THR A 567 -10.33 -10.28 13.69
C THR A 567 -11.59 -10.89 13.05
N PRO A 568 -12.77 -10.79 13.67
CA PRO A 568 -14.00 -10.96 12.92
C PRO A 568 -14.08 -9.95 11.79
N TYR A 569 -14.78 -10.30 10.71
CA TYR A 569 -15.08 -9.35 9.64
C TYR A 569 -15.94 -8.19 10.16
N ASP A 570 -15.52 -6.99 9.78
CA ASP A 570 -16.32 -5.76 9.91
C ASP A 570 -16.06 -4.92 8.65
N ARG A 571 -17.16 -4.41 8.05
CA ARG A 571 -17.06 -3.64 6.80
C ARG A 571 -16.35 -2.31 6.96
N ASP A 572 -16.32 -1.77 8.19
CA ASP A 572 -15.69 -0.49 8.49
C ASP A 572 -14.25 -0.66 9.04
N GLU A 573 -13.80 -1.89 9.29
CA GLU A 573 -12.40 -2.19 9.66
C GLU A 573 -11.58 -2.48 8.38
N LEU A 574 -11.05 -1.44 7.74
CA LEU A 574 -10.32 -1.55 6.46
C LEU A 574 -8.83 -1.22 6.55
N TYR A 575 -8.43 -0.36 7.48
CA TYR A 575 -7.08 0.20 7.52
C TYR A 575 -6.40 -0.10 8.85
N ALA A 576 -5.27 -0.82 8.81
CA ALA A 576 -4.59 -1.33 9.99
C ALA A 576 -4.25 -0.27 11.05
N ALA A 577 -3.92 0.96 10.63
CA ALA A 577 -3.69 2.11 11.51
C ALA A 577 -4.96 2.94 11.81
N GLY A 578 -6.15 2.50 11.33
CA GLY A 578 -7.41 3.24 11.41
C GLY A 578 -7.64 4.21 10.25
N ASP A 579 -8.84 4.80 10.22
CA ASP A 579 -9.26 5.65 9.09
C ASP A 579 -8.49 6.97 9.00
N TYR A 580 -8.16 7.57 10.14
CA TYR A 580 -7.60 8.93 10.22
C TYR A 580 -6.34 9.00 11.07
N PRO A 581 -5.23 8.32 10.69
CA PRO A 581 -4.01 8.28 11.51
C PRO A 581 -3.16 9.56 11.41
N THR A 582 -3.49 10.46 10.49
CA THR A 582 -2.77 11.71 10.26
C THR A 582 -2.90 12.65 11.46
N LEU A 583 -1.78 13.04 12.08
CA LEU A 583 -1.74 13.99 13.19
C LEU A 583 -2.78 13.68 14.31
N SER A 584 -3.00 12.42 14.57
CA SER A 584 -4.04 11.93 15.48
C SER A 584 -3.43 11.20 16.68
N GLU A 585 -4.16 11.16 17.80
CA GLU A 585 -3.74 10.40 18.97
C GLU A 585 -3.51 8.92 18.62
N PRO A 586 -2.45 8.29 19.17
CA PRO A 586 -2.12 6.90 18.92
C PRO A 586 -3.21 5.91 19.39
N GLY A 587 -3.17 4.70 18.85
CA GLY A 587 -3.96 3.56 19.33
C GLY A 587 -5.26 3.32 18.58
N MET A 588 -5.40 3.88 17.36
CA MET A 588 -6.47 3.54 16.42
C MET A 588 -6.19 2.22 15.68
N GLY A 589 -7.13 1.80 14.84
CA GLY A 589 -7.00 0.62 14.01
C GLY A 589 -6.97 -0.68 14.81
N LEU A 590 -6.15 -1.63 14.40
CA LEU A 590 -6.06 -2.96 15.00
C LEU A 590 -5.89 -2.96 16.52
N PRO A 591 -5.04 -2.13 17.13
CA PRO A 591 -4.94 -2.05 18.59
C PRO A 591 -6.23 -1.62 19.28
N ALA A 592 -7.03 -0.75 18.65
CA ALA A 592 -8.31 -0.30 19.21
C ALA A 592 -9.39 -1.37 19.05
N TRP A 593 -9.55 -1.91 17.86
CA TRP A 593 -10.60 -2.87 17.54
C TRP A 593 -10.47 -4.14 18.38
N THR A 594 -9.26 -4.69 18.48
CA THR A 594 -9.01 -5.94 19.21
C THR A 594 -9.12 -5.82 20.74
N LYS A 595 -9.26 -4.60 21.28
CA LYS A 595 -9.61 -4.42 22.71
C LYS A 595 -10.95 -5.03 23.08
N ALA A 596 -11.86 -5.14 22.13
CA ALA A 596 -13.16 -5.79 22.30
C ALA A 596 -13.03 -7.30 22.55
N ASN A 597 -11.89 -7.91 22.18
CA ASN A 597 -11.58 -9.33 22.34
C ASN A 597 -12.72 -10.24 21.83
N ARG A 598 -13.20 -9.94 20.64
CA ARG A 598 -14.32 -10.66 20.01
C ARG A 598 -13.96 -12.14 19.75
N ASP A 599 -14.96 -13.00 19.75
CA ASP A 599 -14.83 -14.43 19.39
C ASP A 599 -14.61 -14.57 17.87
N ILE A 600 -13.65 -15.45 17.49
CA ILE A 600 -13.27 -15.72 16.10
C ILE A 600 -13.52 -17.16 15.65
N VAL A 601 -14.14 -18.01 16.51
CA VAL A 601 -14.38 -19.43 16.21
C VAL A 601 -15.62 -19.59 15.33
N GLY A 602 -15.45 -20.19 14.16
CA GLY A 602 -16.54 -20.43 13.20
C GLY A 602 -17.21 -19.14 12.73
N LYS A 603 -16.45 -18.06 12.64
CA LYS A 603 -16.91 -16.75 12.21
C LYS A 603 -16.40 -16.42 10.81
N ASP A 604 -16.94 -15.33 10.26
CA ASP A 604 -16.32 -14.60 9.16
C ASP A 604 -15.12 -13.84 9.74
N ILE A 605 -13.91 -14.13 9.27
CA ILE A 605 -12.66 -13.66 9.89
C ILE A 605 -11.68 -13.09 8.87
N VAL A 606 -10.99 -12.04 9.29
CA VAL A 606 -10.00 -11.32 8.49
C VAL A 606 -8.62 -11.49 9.09
N ALA A 607 -7.65 -11.86 8.27
CA ALA A 607 -6.24 -11.84 8.62
C ALA A 607 -5.60 -10.50 8.23
N TRP A 608 -4.77 -9.96 9.12
CA TRP A 608 -3.96 -8.78 8.88
C TRP A 608 -2.50 -9.19 9.00
N TYR A 609 -1.83 -9.31 7.86
CA TYR A 609 -0.43 -9.76 7.82
C TYR A 609 0.50 -8.61 7.47
N THR A 610 1.54 -8.42 8.29
CA THR A 610 2.54 -7.37 8.10
C THR A 610 3.86 -7.95 7.62
N VAL A 611 4.27 -7.55 6.41
CA VAL A 611 5.64 -7.74 5.91
C VAL A 611 6.50 -6.61 6.46
N GLY A 612 7.61 -6.93 7.12
CA GLY A 612 8.53 -5.93 7.66
C GLY A 612 9.96 -6.16 7.17
N MET A 613 10.71 -5.07 6.98
CA MET A 613 12.13 -5.12 6.66
C MET A 613 12.88 -4.02 7.38
N HIS A 614 14.04 -4.38 7.98
CA HIS A 614 15.02 -3.42 8.47
C HIS A 614 15.91 -3.00 7.29
N HIS A 615 15.86 -1.73 6.92
CA HIS A 615 16.73 -1.20 5.89
C HIS A 615 17.99 -0.59 6.52
N LEU A 616 18.99 -1.45 6.71
CA LEU A 616 20.33 -1.01 7.05
C LEU A 616 21.01 -0.52 5.76
N VAL A 617 21.25 0.77 5.66
CA VAL A 617 21.81 1.41 4.47
C VAL A 617 23.21 0.89 4.17
N ARG A 618 23.49 0.60 2.90
CA ARG A 618 24.77 0.13 2.37
C ARG A 618 25.19 0.93 1.14
N ALA A 619 26.46 0.82 0.75
CA ALA A 619 26.99 1.56 -0.38
C ALA A 619 26.30 1.25 -1.72
N GLU A 620 25.80 0.01 -1.89
CA GLU A 620 25.10 -0.45 -3.08
C GLU A 620 23.69 0.17 -3.25
N ASP A 621 23.15 0.80 -2.22
CA ASP A 621 21.87 1.50 -2.27
C ASP A 621 21.98 2.91 -2.86
N TRP A 622 23.22 3.33 -3.23
CA TRP A 622 23.51 4.65 -3.76
C TRP A 622 23.97 4.64 -5.22
N PRO A 623 23.54 5.61 -6.07
CA PRO A 623 22.58 6.71 -5.81
C PRO A 623 21.11 6.31 -5.98
N VAL A 624 20.83 5.12 -6.45
CA VAL A 624 19.50 4.51 -6.60
C VAL A 624 19.60 3.04 -6.22
N MET A 625 18.64 2.57 -5.43
CA MET A 625 18.66 1.22 -4.87
C MET A 625 18.37 0.15 -5.91
N PRO A 626 19.11 -0.97 -5.91
CA PRO A 626 18.61 -2.22 -6.48
C PRO A 626 17.29 -2.60 -5.83
N VAL A 627 16.37 -3.19 -6.59
CA VAL A 627 15.07 -3.60 -6.03
C VAL A 627 15.28 -4.69 -4.98
N LEU A 628 14.79 -4.45 -3.77
CA LEU A 628 14.77 -5.41 -2.67
C LEU A 628 13.37 -6.03 -2.58
N TRP A 629 13.26 -7.33 -2.86
CA TRP A 629 12.00 -8.05 -2.85
C TRP A 629 11.75 -8.81 -1.56
N HIS A 630 10.53 -8.68 -1.04
CA HIS A 630 9.97 -9.50 0.04
C HIS A 630 8.65 -10.11 -0.41
N TRP A 631 8.42 -11.38 -0.02
CA TRP A 631 7.27 -12.16 -0.45
C TRP A 631 6.64 -12.88 0.73
N PHE A 632 5.32 -13.04 0.68
CA PHE A 632 4.61 -14.04 1.46
C PHE A 632 3.65 -14.80 0.54
N GLU A 633 3.11 -15.89 1.03
CA GLU A 633 2.32 -16.80 0.23
C GLU A 633 1.01 -17.14 0.93
N ILE A 634 -0.09 -17.12 0.19
CA ILE A 634 -1.40 -17.66 0.56
C ILE A 634 -1.55 -18.94 -0.26
N ARG A 635 -1.47 -20.10 0.37
CA ARG A 635 -1.41 -21.36 -0.35
C ARG A 635 -2.43 -22.37 0.15
N PRO A 636 -2.94 -23.25 -0.73
CA PRO A 636 -3.82 -24.32 -0.30
C PRO A 636 -3.11 -25.26 0.69
N PHE A 637 -3.85 -25.68 1.71
CA PHE A 637 -3.46 -26.75 2.62
C PHE A 637 -4.68 -27.66 2.83
N ASP A 638 -4.66 -28.85 2.25
CA ASP A 638 -5.84 -29.73 2.18
C ASP A 638 -7.07 -29.07 1.50
N TYR A 639 -6.87 -28.04 0.66
CA TYR A 639 -7.97 -27.42 -0.09
C TYR A 639 -8.43 -28.32 -1.24
N PHE A 640 -7.49 -28.97 -1.92
CA PHE A 640 -7.72 -29.93 -2.99
C PHE A 640 -7.56 -31.38 -2.51
N ASP A 641 -8.17 -32.33 -3.21
CA ASP A 641 -8.00 -33.75 -2.98
C ASP A 641 -6.71 -34.36 -3.57
N GLY A 642 -5.90 -33.55 -4.24
CA GLY A 642 -4.63 -33.90 -4.85
C GLY A 642 -3.93 -32.68 -5.42
N ASN A 643 -2.88 -32.87 -6.20
CA ASN A 643 -2.17 -31.78 -6.86
C ASN A 643 -3.04 -31.17 -8.00
N PRO A 644 -3.53 -29.93 -7.88
CA PRO A 644 -4.40 -29.33 -8.90
C PRO A 644 -3.67 -29.01 -10.22
N ALA A 645 -2.33 -29.05 -10.23
CA ALA A 645 -1.52 -28.77 -11.42
C ALA A 645 -1.22 -30.02 -12.27
N LEU A 646 -1.85 -31.18 -11.97
CA LEU A 646 -1.66 -32.40 -12.77
C LEU A 646 -2.33 -32.34 -14.15
N ASP A 647 -3.29 -31.45 -14.36
CA ASP A 647 -3.98 -31.22 -15.63
C ASP A 647 -3.24 -30.25 -16.56
N LEU A 648 -2.09 -29.71 -16.12
CA LEU A 648 -1.31 -28.79 -16.93
C LEU A 648 -0.69 -29.48 -18.16
N PRO A 649 -0.57 -28.76 -19.30
CA PRO A 649 0.11 -29.28 -20.48
C PRO A 649 1.56 -29.68 -20.17
N ARG A 650 1.94 -30.85 -20.71
CA ARG A 650 3.34 -31.29 -20.67
C ARG A 650 4.10 -30.69 -21.84
N PRO A 651 5.37 -30.29 -21.70
CA PRO A 651 6.20 -29.88 -22.82
C PRO A 651 6.34 -31.04 -23.82
N HIS A 652 6.31 -30.72 -25.11
CA HIS A 652 6.46 -31.68 -26.22
C HIS A 652 7.90 -32.18 -26.35
#